data_05462f21dd93efd75f4456e512934b97
#
_entry.id   05462f21dd93efd75f4456e512934b97
#
_cell.length_a   1.000
_cell.length_b   1.000
_cell.length_c   1.000
_cell.angle_alpha   90.00
_cell.angle_beta   90.00
_cell.angle_gamma   90.00
#
_symmetry.space_group_name_H-M   'P 1'
#
loop_
_entity.id
_entity.type
_entity.pdbx_description
1 polymer ?
#
loop_
_entity_poly.entity_id
_entity_poly.type
_entity_poly.pdbx_seq_one_letter_code
_entity_poly.pdbx_strand_id
1 'polypeptide(L)'
;MDIKERFSEESLQTIKEYLIENDNKSIIFKATFDENEVIQEPFFLSLYKKKTFEETLTKVKRDEVVIRITKPNQLYPNDLELELSEELFNRRNIAYCLLSSDLDDFYFIQDIDRTNLEKIDIEDYFSEDGILVNEIKGFEHRHEQEEMAKNIQNAINDNRKIIVEAGTGTGKTLAYLIPAIKWAITNKKKVIIATNTINLQEQLLLKDIPLAKSVIKDEFTYALVKGRSNYLCKRLFTELSLGKNIDIESFSMEAREQIEYILKWGNKTKTGDKAELPFEVYPDVWELVQSTTELCLGKKCPFRKECFYMKTRMKKMEADILISNHHVFFSDLNVRAETDFDSEYLILPRYDMVIFDEAHNIESVARSYFSVEVSKISFSRLLHRIYQKKSKKKKEKSALTRVEETIDEKYLEKSGDYLELLKTMKSEIYTLQTIGDEYFDEIRKMFETNTEAPIRKSLNNFEMTKSNFLENLRNKKEFFQAKLAEFLNLMMAFNNVIDEEKDKNPEVINFNNHLKIFKKYIDSLKFINNFSDADYVYWLDINSKRTNVVLTATPLNIAQKLSSVLFENLNRLVFASATIMANGNFEYFKKSLGLDEEECIECFIESPFDYEHQMSVYIPADIQDSENLNAFVTDASKFILEILKKTKGKAFILFTSYTMLNQIYYSVVNKLKNSNFEIFLHGEKPRSQLIKEFKEAKNPVLFGTTSFWEGVDVQGENLSNVIITKLPFLVPTDPIVSAISKKIEEDGGNSFSDFQLPEAIIKFKQGVGRLIRKKTDRGNIFILDSRIIKKRYGSAFIKALPSQKNIKILEKDDIIKEIE
;
A
#
# COMPACT_ATOMS: atom_id res chain seq x y z
N MET A 1 21.33 11.95 -40.42
CA MET A 1 22.20 11.37 -39.38
C MET A 1 22.79 10.12 -40.01
N ASP A 2 24.10 9.93 -39.93
CA ASP A 2 24.73 8.70 -40.49
C ASP A 2 24.33 7.51 -39.60
N ILE A 3 23.96 6.38 -40.22
CA ILE A 3 23.55 5.18 -39.46
C ILE A 3 24.65 4.72 -38.47
N LYS A 4 25.91 4.96 -38.83
CA LYS A 4 27.06 4.63 -37.99
C LYS A 4 27.18 5.52 -36.73
N GLU A 5 26.45 6.62 -36.66
CA GLU A 5 26.37 7.44 -35.44
C GLU A 5 25.41 6.89 -34.40
N ARG A 6 24.45 6.01 -34.80
CA ARG A 6 23.41 5.48 -33.94
C ARG A 6 23.43 3.95 -33.79
N PHE A 7 24.18 3.23 -34.65
CA PHE A 7 24.32 1.77 -34.61
C PHE A 7 25.79 1.38 -34.59
N SER A 8 26.19 0.48 -33.69
CA SER A 8 27.52 -0.09 -33.75
C SER A 8 27.71 -0.99 -35.00
N GLU A 9 28.94 -1.10 -35.50
CA GLU A 9 29.22 -1.97 -36.64
C GLU A 9 28.87 -3.44 -36.33
N GLU A 10 29.08 -3.87 -35.10
CA GLU A 10 28.74 -5.21 -34.62
C GLU A 10 27.22 -5.43 -34.62
N SER A 11 26.42 -4.42 -34.19
CA SER A 11 24.96 -4.47 -34.21
C SER A 11 24.40 -4.57 -35.64
N LEU A 12 24.91 -3.76 -36.55
CA LEU A 12 24.51 -3.81 -37.95
C LEU A 12 24.87 -5.16 -38.59
N GLN A 13 26.03 -5.73 -38.26
CA GLN A 13 26.45 -7.04 -38.75
C GLN A 13 25.53 -8.16 -38.23
N THR A 14 25.19 -8.15 -36.96
CA THR A 14 24.26 -9.11 -36.33
C THR A 14 22.86 -9.04 -36.97
N ILE A 15 22.33 -7.83 -37.20
CA ILE A 15 21.03 -7.65 -37.85
C ILE A 15 21.11 -8.15 -39.31
N LYS A 16 22.19 -7.86 -40.02
CA LYS A 16 22.40 -8.29 -41.40
C LYS A 16 22.42 -9.81 -41.54
N GLU A 17 23.14 -10.51 -40.70
CA GLU A 17 23.19 -11.97 -40.67
C GLU A 17 21.78 -12.56 -40.46
N TYR A 18 21.03 -12.04 -39.54
CA TYR A 18 19.66 -12.47 -39.29
C TYR A 18 18.68 -12.21 -40.44
N LEU A 19 18.84 -11.07 -41.15
CA LEU A 19 18.04 -10.75 -42.34
C LEU A 19 18.29 -11.71 -43.47
N ILE A 20 19.56 -12.13 -43.71
CA ILE A 20 19.94 -13.11 -44.72
C ILE A 20 19.29 -14.47 -44.44
N GLU A 21 19.33 -14.91 -43.16
CA GLU A 21 18.76 -16.20 -42.75
C GLU A 21 17.23 -16.23 -42.84
N ASN A 22 16.54 -15.10 -42.79
CA ASN A 22 15.09 -15.00 -42.70
C ASN A 22 14.42 -14.34 -43.91
N ASP A 23 15.04 -14.37 -45.10
CA ASP A 23 14.49 -13.87 -46.35
C ASP A 23 14.02 -12.38 -46.27
N ASN A 24 14.71 -11.52 -45.58
CA ASN A 24 14.37 -10.09 -45.40
C ASN A 24 12.92 -9.82 -44.98
N LYS A 25 12.34 -10.68 -44.14
CA LYS A 25 11.00 -10.48 -43.58
C LYS A 25 11.00 -9.32 -42.59
N SER A 26 9.84 -8.72 -42.37
CA SER A 26 9.68 -7.70 -41.33
C SER A 26 9.90 -8.34 -39.96
N ILE A 27 10.97 -7.95 -39.30
CA ILE A 27 11.48 -8.54 -38.04
C ILE A 27 11.51 -7.44 -36.98
N ILE A 28 11.31 -7.83 -35.74
CA ILE A 28 11.46 -6.96 -34.57
C ILE A 28 12.66 -7.45 -33.76
N PHE A 29 13.57 -6.53 -33.47
CA PHE A 29 14.64 -6.68 -32.51
C PHE A 29 14.38 -5.79 -31.28
N LYS A 30 14.97 -6.15 -30.16
CA LYS A 30 15.26 -5.23 -29.07
C LYS A 30 16.77 -5.09 -28.93
N ALA A 31 17.22 -3.94 -28.48
CA ALA A 31 18.62 -3.68 -28.26
C ALA A 31 18.79 -2.69 -27.09
N THR A 32 20.02 -2.52 -26.64
CA THR A 32 20.38 -1.55 -25.61
C THR A 32 21.13 -0.38 -26.24
N PHE A 33 21.29 0.71 -25.50
CA PHE A 33 22.15 1.82 -25.87
C PHE A 33 23.41 1.80 -24.98
N ASP A 34 24.54 2.21 -25.56
CA ASP A 34 25.72 2.57 -24.77
C ASP A 34 25.65 4.00 -24.21
N GLU A 35 26.74 4.44 -23.55
CA GLU A 35 26.82 5.79 -22.96
C GLU A 35 26.76 6.91 -24.02
N ASN A 36 27.11 6.63 -25.28
CA ASN A 36 27.09 7.56 -26.39
C ASN A 36 25.81 7.48 -27.23
N GLU A 37 24.76 6.84 -26.73
CA GLU A 37 23.48 6.60 -27.41
C GLU A 37 23.62 5.75 -28.71
N VAL A 38 24.63 4.92 -28.80
CA VAL A 38 24.81 3.98 -29.92
C VAL A 38 24.13 2.65 -29.58
N ILE A 39 23.34 2.12 -30.51
CA ILE A 39 22.61 0.87 -30.35
C ILE A 39 23.56 -0.31 -30.34
N GLN A 40 23.48 -1.12 -29.30
CA GLN A 40 24.30 -2.28 -28.99
C GLN A 40 23.44 -3.54 -28.83
N GLU A 41 24.05 -4.71 -28.98
CA GLU A 41 23.49 -6.02 -28.62
C GLU A 41 22.04 -6.29 -29.12
N PRO A 42 21.77 -6.21 -30.42
CA PRO A 42 20.44 -6.47 -30.92
C PRO A 42 20.03 -7.93 -30.73
N PHE A 43 18.88 -8.13 -30.10
CA PHE A 43 18.30 -9.43 -29.81
C PHE A 43 16.97 -9.61 -30.55
N PHE A 44 16.84 -10.72 -31.30
CA PHE A 44 15.59 -11.05 -32.00
C PHE A 44 14.42 -11.25 -31.03
N LEU A 45 13.32 -10.54 -31.23
CA LEU A 45 12.09 -10.69 -30.48
C LEU A 45 11.04 -11.55 -31.19
N SER A 46 10.66 -11.16 -32.39
CA SER A 46 9.62 -11.86 -33.16
C SER A 46 9.56 -11.37 -34.60
N LEU A 47 8.79 -12.10 -35.43
CA LEU A 47 8.33 -11.55 -36.70
C LEU A 47 7.25 -10.49 -36.41
N TYR A 48 7.29 -9.37 -37.14
CA TYR A 48 6.29 -8.32 -36.99
C TYR A 48 4.90 -8.81 -37.44
N LYS A 49 3.94 -8.75 -36.52
CA LYS A 49 2.51 -8.99 -36.79
C LYS A 49 1.71 -7.93 -36.05
N LYS A 50 0.91 -7.13 -36.76
CA LYS A 50 0.10 -6.06 -36.18
C LYS A 50 -0.75 -6.51 -34.98
N LYS A 51 -1.31 -7.75 -35.02
CA LYS A 51 -2.16 -8.30 -33.95
C LYS A 51 -1.43 -8.70 -32.65
N THR A 52 -0.13 -8.91 -32.69
CA THR A 52 0.69 -9.37 -31.55
C THR A 52 1.81 -8.39 -31.20
N PHE A 53 1.78 -7.20 -31.79
CA PHE A 53 2.85 -6.22 -31.60
C PHE A 53 2.86 -5.70 -30.14
N GLU A 54 1.69 -5.40 -29.59
CA GLU A 54 1.54 -5.01 -28.17
C GLU A 54 2.11 -6.09 -27.22
N GLU A 55 1.77 -7.36 -27.44
CA GLU A 55 2.31 -8.49 -26.66
C GLU A 55 3.85 -8.60 -26.79
N THR A 56 4.38 -8.26 -27.95
CA THR A 56 5.84 -8.26 -28.18
C THR A 56 6.52 -7.15 -27.37
N LEU A 57 5.88 -5.98 -27.24
CA LEU A 57 6.39 -4.84 -26.49
C LEU A 57 6.46 -5.11 -24.97
N THR A 58 5.68 -6.05 -24.43
CA THR A 58 5.78 -6.42 -23.00
C THR A 58 7.13 -7.03 -22.64
N LYS A 59 7.89 -7.53 -23.61
CA LYS A 59 9.22 -8.13 -23.44
C LYS A 59 10.37 -7.13 -23.48
N VAL A 60 10.06 -5.85 -23.68
CA VAL A 60 11.05 -4.76 -23.79
C VAL A 60 11.06 -3.98 -22.50
N LYS A 61 12.26 -3.75 -21.97
CA LYS A 61 12.47 -3.01 -20.73
C LYS A 61 12.55 -1.50 -20.98
N ARG A 62 12.47 -0.72 -19.91
CA ARG A 62 12.73 0.72 -19.95
C ARG A 62 14.15 0.99 -20.44
N ASP A 63 14.31 2.08 -21.19
CA ASP A 63 15.58 2.54 -21.78
C ASP A 63 16.20 1.56 -22.83
N GLU A 64 15.45 0.55 -23.27
CA GLU A 64 15.79 -0.27 -24.44
C GLU A 64 15.23 0.34 -25.73
N VAL A 65 15.70 -0.13 -26.87
CA VAL A 65 15.18 0.23 -28.20
C VAL A 65 14.50 -0.95 -28.86
N VAL A 66 13.35 -0.71 -29.44
CA VAL A 66 12.66 -1.64 -30.34
C VAL A 66 13.01 -1.25 -31.77
N ILE A 67 13.57 -2.17 -32.55
CA ILE A 67 13.95 -1.97 -33.95
C ILE A 67 13.03 -2.84 -34.80
N ARG A 68 12.21 -2.21 -35.64
CA ARG A 68 11.44 -2.91 -36.68
C ARG A 68 12.08 -2.78 -38.05
N ILE A 69 12.37 -3.90 -38.66
CA ILE A 69 12.90 -3.92 -40.02
C ILE A 69 11.76 -3.64 -41.05
N THR A 70 11.99 -2.70 -41.94
CA THR A 70 11.09 -2.31 -43.03
C THR A 70 11.72 -2.52 -44.39
N LYS A 71 10.90 -2.49 -45.43
CA LYS A 71 11.44 -2.49 -46.80
C LYS A 71 12.14 -1.15 -47.11
N PRO A 72 13.11 -1.12 -48.00
CA PRO A 72 13.73 0.13 -48.44
C PRO A 72 12.65 1.15 -48.91
N ASN A 73 12.85 2.41 -48.56
CA ASN A 73 11.91 3.52 -48.83
C ASN A 73 10.52 3.37 -48.17
N GLN A 74 10.35 2.53 -47.14
CA GLN A 74 9.11 2.36 -46.38
C GLN A 74 9.31 2.63 -44.87
N LEU A 75 10.07 3.66 -44.52
CA LEU A 75 10.33 4.09 -43.15
C LEU A 75 9.16 4.95 -42.58
N TYR A 76 7.93 4.46 -42.77
CA TYR A 76 6.74 5.14 -42.26
C TYR A 76 6.05 4.28 -41.22
N PRO A 77 5.71 4.85 -40.02
CA PRO A 77 4.89 4.16 -39.03
C PRO A 77 3.46 3.96 -39.55
N ASN A 78 2.81 2.89 -39.16
CA ASN A 78 1.37 2.73 -39.35
C ASN A 78 0.59 3.35 -38.18
N ASP A 79 -0.75 3.48 -38.32
CA ASP A 79 -1.61 4.14 -37.31
C ASP A 79 -1.47 3.53 -35.94
N LEU A 80 -1.36 2.19 -35.81
CA LEU A 80 -1.14 1.51 -34.54
C LEU A 80 0.21 1.89 -33.92
N GLU A 81 1.25 1.98 -34.71
CA GLU A 81 2.59 2.33 -34.22
C GLU A 81 2.68 3.79 -33.77
N LEU A 82 1.94 4.69 -34.41
CA LEU A 82 1.81 6.09 -33.99
C LEU A 82 1.03 6.17 -32.67
N GLU A 83 -0.08 5.46 -32.56
CA GLU A 83 -0.89 5.39 -31.35
C GLU A 83 -0.08 4.83 -30.18
N LEU A 84 0.64 3.74 -30.39
CA LEU A 84 1.52 3.13 -29.38
C LEU A 84 2.75 3.99 -29.05
N SER A 85 3.26 4.79 -30.01
CA SER A 85 4.40 5.68 -29.75
C SER A 85 4.05 6.78 -28.74
N GLU A 86 2.86 7.35 -28.81
CA GLU A 86 2.39 8.34 -27.87
C GLU A 86 2.05 7.76 -26.50
N GLU A 87 1.48 6.56 -26.46
CA GLU A 87 0.99 5.95 -25.22
C GLU A 87 2.01 5.08 -24.50
N LEU A 88 2.69 4.18 -25.19
CA LEU A 88 3.58 3.17 -24.60
C LEU A 88 5.04 3.60 -24.56
N PHE A 89 5.57 4.04 -25.71
CA PHE A 89 6.99 4.35 -25.83
C PHE A 89 7.37 5.56 -24.97
N ASN A 90 6.59 6.65 -25.03
CA ASN A 90 6.81 7.83 -24.19
C ASN A 90 6.73 7.53 -22.70
N ARG A 91 5.80 6.67 -22.28
CA ARG A 91 5.58 6.35 -20.86
C ARG A 91 6.66 5.44 -20.28
N ARG A 92 7.12 4.49 -21.06
CA ARG A 92 8.14 3.51 -20.64
C ARG A 92 9.56 3.95 -20.97
N ASN A 93 9.73 5.11 -21.59
CA ASN A 93 11.00 5.58 -22.14
C ASN A 93 11.69 4.51 -23.01
N ILE A 94 10.93 3.88 -23.91
CA ILE A 94 11.44 2.90 -24.88
C ILE A 94 11.59 3.62 -26.20
N ALA A 95 12.77 3.55 -26.83
CA ALA A 95 12.95 4.06 -28.18
C ALA A 95 12.29 3.12 -29.19
N TYR A 96 11.71 3.69 -30.24
CA TYR A 96 11.19 2.91 -31.38
C TYR A 96 11.77 3.38 -32.67
N CYS A 97 12.54 2.51 -33.32
CA CYS A 97 13.27 2.75 -34.52
C CYS A 97 12.76 1.87 -35.66
N LEU A 98 12.51 2.47 -36.80
CA LEU A 98 12.34 1.78 -38.09
C LEU A 98 13.70 1.75 -38.80
N LEU A 99 14.17 0.56 -39.18
CA LEU A 99 15.43 0.37 -39.88
C LEU A 99 15.14 -0.27 -41.23
N SER A 100 15.71 0.31 -42.29
CA SER A 100 15.60 -0.25 -43.63
C SER A 100 16.32 -1.59 -43.72
N SER A 101 15.76 -2.55 -44.48
CA SER A 101 16.33 -3.88 -44.68
C SER A 101 17.65 -3.90 -45.47
N ASP A 102 18.01 -2.83 -46.16
CA ASP A 102 19.30 -2.61 -46.78
C ASP A 102 20.34 -2.02 -45.81
N LEU A 103 19.89 -1.64 -44.61
CA LEU A 103 20.69 -1.05 -43.55
C LEU A 103 21.34 0.31 -43.90
N ASP A 104 20.74 1.01 -44.87
CA ASP A 104 21.25 2.30 -45.33
C ASP A 104 20.52 3.51 -44.73
N ASP A 105 19.32 3.29 -44.15
CA ASP A 105 18.49 4.37 -43.61
C ASP A 105 17.68 3.93 -42.40
N PHE A 106 17.41 4.84 -41.49
CA PHE A 106 16.61 4.60 -40.27
C PHE A 106 15.78 5.82 -39.88
N TYR A 107 14.71 5.58 -39.10
CA TYR A 107 13.85 6.63 -38.57
C TYR A 107 13.38 6.30 -37.17
N PHE A 108 13.69 7.16 -36.19
CA PHE A 108 13.11 7.06 -34.85
C PHE A 108 11.71 7.66 -34.85
N ILE A 109 10.70 6.83 -34.59
CA ILE A 109 9.34 7.29 -34.30
C ILE A 109 9.34 7.92 -32.95
N GLN A 110 10.07 7.30 -31.99
CA GLN A 110 10.29 7.76 -30.63
C GLN A 110 11.73 7.44 -30.25
N ASP A 111 12.48 8.44 -29.81
CA ASP A 111 13.80 8.22 -29.21
C ASP A 111 13.71 8.18 -27.69
N ILE A 112 14.71 7.59 -27.03
CA ILE A 112 14.77 7.64 -25.56
C ILE A 112 14.94 9.09 -25.13
N ASP A 113 14.18 9.48 -24.12
CA ASP A 113 14.37 10.75 -23.43
C ASP A 113 15.55 10.60 -22.45
N ARG A 114 16.76 10.58 -23.00
CA ARG A 114 18.00 10.80 -22.26
C ARG A 114 18.31 12.29 -22.29
N THR A 115 17.42 13.12 -21.75
CA THR A 115 17.87 14.43 -21.33
C THR A 115 19.04 14.19 -20.38
N ASN A 116 20.22 14.74 -20.69
CA ASN A 116 21.36 14.76 -19.77
C ASN A 116 20.86 15.32 -18.46
N LEU A 117 20.51 14.44 -17.49
CA LEU A 117 20.01 14.85 -16.21
C LEU A 117 21.16 15.52 -15.48
N GLU A 118 20.96 16.77 -15.11
CA GLU A 118 21.97 17.54 -14.38
C GLU A 118 22.15 16.94 -12.97
N LYS A 119 23.40 16.75 -12.60
CA LYS A 119 23.76 16.37 -11.24
C LYS A 119 23.48 17.53 -10.30
N ILE A 120 22.92 17.20 -9.15
CA ILE A 120 22.66 18.18 -8.09
C ILE A 120 23.80 18.21 -7.08
N ASP A 121 23.97 19.33 -6.42
CA ASP A 121 24.82 19.51 -5.26
C ASP A 121 24.02 20.15 -4.13
N ILE A 122 24.18 19.62 -2.91
CA ILE A 122 23.48 20.05 -1.70
C ILE A 122 24.43 20.39 -0.55
N GLU A 123 25.75 20.46 -0.80
CA GLU A 123 26.73 20.70 0.25
C GLU A 123 26.46 22.02 1.01
N ASP A 124 26.07 23.06 0.29
CA ASP A 124 25.71 24.35 0.87
C ASP A 124 24.53 24.31 1.85
N TYR A 125 23.68 23.28 1.77
CA TYR A 125 22.51 23.17 2.66
C TYR A 125 22.85 22.58 4.02
N PHE A 126 23.72 21.56 4.07
CA PHE A 126 23.92 20.71 5.25
C PHE A 126 25.24 20.95 6.00
N SER A 127 26.16 21.73 5.48
CA SER A 127 27.43 22.06 6.14
C SER A 127 27.20 22.80 7.48
N GLU A 128 28.25 22.86 8.33
CA GLU A 128 28.19 23.52 9.66
C GLU A 128 27.74 25.00 9.58
N ASP A 129 28.15 25.70 8.53
CA ASP A 129 27.76 27.08 8.23
C ASP A 129 26.72 27.13 7.08
N GLY A 130 26.01 26.05 6.84
CA GLY A 130 25.12 25.89 5.71
C GLY A 130 23.78 26.63 5.83
N ILE A 131 23.01 26.60 4.75
CA ILE A 131 21.73 27.34 4.63
C ILE A 131 20.76 26.91 5.74
N LEU A 132 20.70 25.62 6.11
CA LEU A 132 19.79 25.12 7.14
C LEU A 132 20.09 25.74 8.51
N VAL A 133 21.35 25.87 8.87
CA VAL A 133 21.78 26.46 10.15
C VAL A 133 21.48 27.97 10.16
N ASN A 134 21.67 28.64 9.05
CA ASN A 134 21.53 30.10 8.94
C ASN A 134 20.06 30.58 8.84
N GLU A 135 19.22 29.82 8.12
CA GLU A 135 17.83 30.24 7.81
C GLU A 135 16.78 29.67 8.80
N ILE A 136 17.09 28.56 9.47
CA ILE A 136 16.13 27.91 10.38
C ILE A 136 16.51 28.19 11.83
N LYS A 137 15.71 29.00 12.50
CA LYS A 137 15.95 29.35 13.90
C LYS A 137 15.96 28.11 14.81
N GLY A 138 17.09 27.87 15.46
CA GLY A 138 17.27 26.75 16.38
C GLY A 138 17.55 25.41 15.69
N PHE A 139 17.91 25.41 14.41
CA PHE A 139 18.43 24.23 13.73
C PHE A 139 19.84 23.94 14.26
N GLU A 140 20.07 22.67 14.61
CA GLU A 140 21.38 22.18 15.00
C GLU A 140 21.97 21.34 13.86
N HIS A 141 23.18 21.69 13.44
CA HIS A 141 23.94 20.86 12.51
C HIS A 141 24.13 19.45 13.10
N ARG A 142 23.97 18.44 12.25
CA ARG A 142 24.17 17.02 12.58
C ARG A 142 24.92 16.35 11.45
N HIS A 143 26.11 15.87 11.77
CA HIS A 143 26.95 15.18 10.79
C HIS A 143 26.23 13.98 10.15
N GLU A 144 25.44 13.24 10.95
CA GLU A 144 24.65 12.09 10.50
C GLU A 144 23.58 12.49 9.47
N GLN A 145 22.99 13.68 9.61
CA GLN A 145 22.02 14.20 8.63
C GLN A 145 22.69 14.59 7.32
N GLU A 146 23.84 15.25 7.40
CA GLU A 146 24.65 15.64 6.25
C GLU A 146 25.14 14.41 5.49
N GLU A 147 25.69 13.39 6.20
CA GLU A 147 26.14 12.12 5.61
C GLU A 147 24.99 11.40 4.88
N MET A 148 23.82 11.30 5.52
CA MET A 148 22.62 10.73 4.89
C MET A 148 22.25 11.46 3.61
N ALA A 149 22.20 12.80 3.65
CA ALA A 149 21.83 13.62 2.51
C ALA A 149 22.81 13.50 1.35
N LYS A 150 24.13 13.45 1.62
CA LYS A 150 25.19 13.22 0.62
C LYS A 150 25.07 11.85 -0.04
N ASN A 151 24.84 10.79 0.75
CA ASN A 151 24.67 9.46 0.19
C ASN A 151 23.44 9.35 -0.71
N ILE A 152 22.32 9.99 -0.32
CA ILE A 152 21.11 10.06 -1.14
C ILE A 152 21.36 10.87 -2.42
N GLN A 153 22.01 12.03 -2.33
CA GLN A 153 22.41 12.81 -3.50
C GLN A 153 23.22 11.98 -4.50
N ASN A 154 24.22 11.26 -4.02
CA ASN A 154 25.08 10.43 -4.87
C ASN A 154 24.26 9.35 -5.58
N ALA A 155 23.39 8.64 -4.85
CA ALA A 155 22.51 7.63 -5.42
C ALA A 155 21.55 8.22 -6.49
N ILE A 156 20.99 9.41 -6.24
CA ILE A 156 20.13 10.12 -7.19
C ILE A 156 20.92 10.51 -8.46
N ASN A 157 22.12 11.09 -8.28
CA ASN A 157 22.97 11.53 -9.38
C ASN A 157 23.46 10.36 -10.26
N ASP A 158 23.72 9.21 -9.63
CA ASP A 158 24.24 8.01 -10.31
C ASP A 158 23.11 7.08 -10.81
N ASN A 159 21.85 7.52 -10.71
CA ASN A 159 20.67 6.73 -11.12
C ASN A 159 20.60 5.35 -10.45
N ARG A 160 20.83 5.27 -9.15
CA ARG A 160 20.90 4.02 -8.38
C ARG A 160 19.86 3.96 -7.29
N LYS A 161 19.54 2.73 -6.87
CA LYS A 161 18.72 2.44 -5.70
C LYS A 161 19.56 2.58 -4.43
N ILE A 162 18.99 3.13 -3.36
CA ILE A 162 19.67 3.23 -2.06
C ILE A 162 18.75 2.82 -0.92
N ILE A 163 19.29 2.04 0.00
CA ILE A 163 18.64 1.62 1.24
C ILE A 163 19.36 2.32 2.39
N VAL A 164 18.61 3.10 3.18
CA VAL A 164 19.16 3.88 4.28
C VAL A 164 18.46 3.52 5.58
N GLU A 165 19.21 2.91 6.52
CA GLU A 165 18.77 2.90 7.91
C GLU A 165 19.43 4.07 8.63
N ALA A 166 18.65 5.02 9.09
CA ALA A 166 19.13 6.16 9.85
C ALA A 166 18.44 6.20 11.22
N GLY A 167 19.22 6.21 12.29
CA GLY A 167 18.71 6.20 13.65
C GLY A 167 17.70 7.30 13.96
N THR A 168 16.95 7.16 15.04
CA THR A 168 16.02 8.21 15.48
C THR A 168 16.78 9.50 15.78
N GLY A 169 16.18 10.65 15.43
CA GLY A 169 16.82 11.97 15.66
C GLY A 169 17.78 12.45 14.57
N THR A 170 18.14 11.64 13.59
CA THR A 170 19.01 12.05 12.46
C THR A 170 18.42 13.19 11.64
N GLY A 171 17.10 13.35 11.59
CA GLY A 171 16.44 14.33 10.72
C GLY A 171 16.23 13.82 9.30
N LYS A 172 15.95 12.51 9.17
CA LYS A 172 15.74 11.80 7.89
C LYS A 172 14.95 12.57 6.85
N THR A 173 13.85 13.20 7.29
CA THR A 173 12.92 13.86 6.35
C THR A 173 13.61 14.95 5.53
N LEU A 174 14.34 15.86 6.13
CA LEU A 174 15.06 16.89 5.38
C LEU A 174 16.23 16.31 4.58
N ALA A 175 16.89 15.28 5.10
CA ALA A 175 18.03 14.64 4.44
C ALA A 175 17.64 13.99 3.10
N TYR A 176 16.41 13.46 2.94
CA TYR A 176 15.95 12.98 1.63
C TYR A 176 15.15 14.04 0.84
N LEU A 177 14.46 14.96 1.53
CA LEU A 177 13.55 15.92 0.90
C LEU A 177 14.30 16.99 0.09
N ILE A 178 15.39 17.54 0.65
CA ILE A 178 16.16 18.61 -0.02
C ILE A 178 16.81 18.09 -1.32
N PRO A 179 17.56 16.96 -1.35
CA PRO A 179 18.07 16.39 -2.59
C PRO A 179 16.97 16.10 -3.61
N ALA A 180 15.83 15.55 -3.16
CA ALA A 180 14.71 15.22 -4.02
C ALA A 180 14.09 16.45 -4.69
N ILE A 181 13.86 17.53 -3.92
CA ILE A 181 13.31 18.78 -4.45
C ILE A 181 14.30 19.42 -5.42
N LYS A 182 15.58 19.53 -5.06
CA LYS A 182 16.62 20.09 -5.93
C LYS A 182 16.69 19.32 -7.24
N TRP A 183 16.69 18.00 -7.19
CA TRP A 183 16.72 17.17 -8.40
C TRP A 183 15.45 17.35 -9.27
N ALA A 184 14.28 17.42 -8.64
CA ALA A 184 13.01 17.62 -9.35
C ALA A 184 12.99 18.95 -10.11
N ILE A 185 13.42 20.05 -9.46
CA ILE A 185 13.46 21.39 -10.04
C ILE A 185 14.48 21.44 -11.19
N THR A 186 15.73 21.02 -10.91
CA THR A 186 16.84 21.07 -11.87
C THR A 186 16.51 20.31 -13.14
N ASN A 187 15.89 19.14 -13.01
CA ASN A 187 15.62 18.25 -14.14
C ASN A 187 14.17 18.34 -14.68
N LYS A 188 13.32 19.17 -14.09
CA LYS A 188 11.87 19.27 -14.44
C LYS A 188 11.17 17.92 -14.42
N LYS A 189 11.52 17.07 -13.46
CA LYS A 189 11.01 15.70 -13.28
C LYS A 189 10.15 15.62 -12.01
N LYS A 190 9.36 14.54 -11.90
CA LYS A 190 8.43 14.35 -10.78
C LYS A 190 8.96 13.34 -9.77
N VAL A 191 8.85 13.71 -8.51
CA VAL A 191 9.24 12.86 -7.38
C VAL A 191 8.02 12.50 -6.55
N ILE A 192 7.90 11.21 -6.19
CA ILE A 192 6.91 10.73 -5.22
C ILE A 192 7.59 10.48 -3.89
N ILE A 193 7.00 10.99 -2.82
CA ILE A 193 7.33 10.64 -1.45
C ILE A 193 6.19 9.81 -0.88
N ALA A 194 6.41 8.53 -0.72
CA ALA A 194 5.45 7.58 -0.18
C ALA A 194 5.78 7.27 1.29
N THR A 195 4.87 7.59 2.21
CA THR A 195 5.04 7.30 3.64
C THR A 195 4.08 6.19 4.09
N ASN A 196 4.25 5.67 5.31
CA ASN A 196 3.39 4.59 5.78
C ASN A 196 1.97 5.07 6.18
N THR A 197 1.82 6.24 6.82
CA THR A 197 0.56 6.66 7.45
C THR A 197 0.08 8.04 7.01
N ILE A 198 -1.24 8.28 7.14
CA ILE A 198 -1.85 9.59 6.87
C ILE A 198 -1.25 10.69 7.77
N ASN A 199 -0.96 10.39 9.03
CA ASN A 199 -0.36 11.36 9.95
C ASN A 199 1.04 11.82 9.48
N LEU A 200 1.85 10.90 8.93
CA LEU A 200 3.15 11.23 8.36
C LEU A 200 3.01 12.05 7.07
N GLN A 201 1.99 11.77 6.25
CA GLN A 201 1.67 12.61 5.10
C GLN A 201 1.32 14.05 5.53
N GLU A 202 0.52 14.20 6.58
CA GLU A 202 0.15 15.52 7.12
C GLU A 202 1.34 16.25 7.72
N GLN A 203 2.23 15.54 8.41
CA GLN A 203 3.50 16.11 8.90
C GLN A 203 4.36 16.63 7.75
N LEU A 204 4.58 15.82 6.71
CA LEU A 204 5.30 16.28 5.51
C LEU A 204 4.66 17.53 4.90
N LEU A 205 3.34 17.51 4.73
CA LEU A 205 2.60 18.60 4.09
C LEU A 205 2.61 19.90 4.90
N LEU A 206 2.40 19.81 6.22
CA LEU A 206 2.16 20.98 7.08
C LEU A 206 3.43 21.51 7.75
N LYS A 207 4.48 20.68 7.84
CA LYS A 207 5.70 21.05 8.56
C LYS A 207 6.95 20.95 7.67
N ASP A 208 7.24 19.79 7.11
CA ASP A 208 8.55 19.52 6.52
C ASP A 208 8.71 20.18 5.14
N ILE A 209 7.68 20.16 4.28
CA ILE A 209 7.71 20.87 2.98
C ILE A 209 7.72 22.40 3.15
N PRO A 210 6.89 23.02 4.00
CA PRO A 210 7.02 24.45 4.28
C PRO A 210 8.39 24.84 4.79
N LEU A 211 9.02 23.99 5.63
CA LEU A 211 10.38 24.20 6.11
C LEU A 211 11.40 24.12 4.96
N ALA A 212 11.31 23.08 4.11
CA ALA A 212 12.16 22.97 2.93
C ALA A 212 11.97 24.18 1.98
N LYS A 213 10.73 24.65 1.82
CA LYS A 213 10.40 25.82 0.98
C LYS A 213 10.98 27.15 1.53
N SER A 214 11.21 27.25 2.85
CA SER A 214 11.83 28.43 3.43
C SER A 214 13.33 28.53 3.14
N VAL A 215 13.99 27.39 2.84
CA VAL A 215 15.45 27.33 2.59
C VAL A 215 15.79 27.15 1.11
N ILE A 216 14.93 26.51 0.33
CA ILE A 216 15.09 26.38 -1.12
C ILE A 216 14.48 27.61 -1.77
N LYS A 217 15.32 28.46 -2.40
CA LYS A 217 14.88 29.71 -3.01
C LYS A 217 14.16 29.52 -4.35
N ASP A 218 14.40 28.40 -5.01
CA ASP A 218 13.75 28.05 -6.27
C ASP A 218 12.27 27.71 -6.05
N GLU A 219 11.41 28.16 -6.96
CA GLU A 219 9.99 27.82 -6.89
C GLU A 219 9.76 26.36 -7.27
N PHE A 220 8.98 25.64 -6.48
CA PHE A 220 8.49 24.32 -6.77
C PHE A 220 7.05 24.14 -6.30
N THR A 221 6.38 23.20 -6.94
CA THR A 221 4.99 22.86 -6.67
C THR A 221 4.88 21.48 -6.01
N TYR A 222 3.89 21.31 -5.13
CA TYR A 222 3.66 20.03 -4.46
C TYR A 222 2.18 19.73 -4.29
N ALA A 223 1.82 18.46 -4.24
CA ALA A 223 0.45 18.03 -4.05
C ALA A 223 0.35 16.80 -3.16
N LEU A 224 -0.65 16.79 -2.27
CA LEU A 224 -1.03 15.61 -1.52
C LEU A 224 -1.90 14.70 -2.38
N VAL A 225 -1.52 13.42 -2.43
CA VAL A 225 -2.26 12.39 -3.16
C VAL A 225 -2.97 11.48 -2.18
N LYS A 226 -4.29 11.57 -2.19
CA LYS A 226 -5.17 10.66 -1.45
C LYS A 226 -5.95 9.79 -2.42
N GLY A 227 -6.33 8.60 -1.97
CA GLY A 227 -7.24 7.73 -2.71
C GLY A 227 -8.57 8.44 -3.02
N ARG A 228 -9.16 8.10 -4.14
CA ARG A 228 -10.39 8.71 -4.66
C ARG A 228 -11.54 8.72 -3.66
N SER A 229 -11.68 7.66 -2.88
CA SER A 229 -12.72 7.51 -1.85
C SER A 229 -12.64 8.54 -0.70
N ASN A 230 -11.55 9.30 -0.61
CA ASN A 230 -11.44 10.39 0.36
C ASN A 230 -12.14 11.69 -0.10
N TYR A 231 -12.63 11.74 -1.33
CA TYR A 231 -13.26 12.95 -1.88
C TYR A 231 -14.77 12.80 -2.06
N LEU A 232 -15.49 13.87 -1.75
CA LEU A 232 -16.92 14.02 -2.01
C LEU A 232 -17.18 13.98 -3.53
N CYS A 233 -18.09 13.13 -3.98
CA CYS A 233 -18.62 13.15 -5.34
C CYS A 233 -19.73 14.21 -5.47
N LYS A 234 -19.51 15.27 -6.24
CA LYS A 234 -20.47 16.35 -6.40
C LYS A 234 -21.84 15.88 -6.95
N ARG A 235 -21.84 14.88 -7.83
CA ARG A 235 -23.06 14.27 -8.36
C ARG A 235 -23.86 13.56 -7.26
N LEU A 236 -23.22 12.62 -6.55
CA LEU A 236 -23.89 11.87 -5.47
C LEU A 236 -24.34 12.80 -4.33
N PHE A 237 -23.54 13.81 -4.00
CA PHE A 237 -23.91 14.84 -3.03
C PHE A 237 -25.17 15.61 -3.48
N THR A 238 -25.26 15.99 -4.75
CA THR A 238 -26.43 16.69 -5.29
C THR A 238 -27.66 15.78 -5.27
N GLU A 239 -27.52 14.51 -5.61
CA GLU A 239 -28.58 13.50 -5.53
C GLU A 239 -29.08 13.35 -4.07
N LEU A 240 -28.16 13.27 -3.10
CA LEU A 240 -28.49 13.22 -1.67
C LEU A 240 -29.22 14.50 -1.21
N SER A 241 -28.74 15.67 -1.61
CA SER A 241 -29.32 16.98 -1.25
C SER A 241 -30.73 17.17 -1.77
N LEU A 242 -31.06 16.57 -2.92
CA LEU A 242 -32.41 16.59 -3.52
C LEU A 242 -33.34 15.53 -2.94
N GLY A 243 -32.89 14.79 -1.92
CA GLY A 243 -33.65 13.67 -1.35
C GLY A 243 -33.88 12.53 -2.34
N LYS A 244 -33.09 12.48 -3.44
CA LYS A 244 -33.16 11.42 -4.41
C LYS A 244 -32.35 10.23 -3.87
N ASN A 245 -32.99 9.07 -3.78
CA ASN A 245 -32.32 7.76 -3.61
C ASN A 245 -31.98 7.29 -2.19
N ILE A 246 -32.31 8.01 -1.10
CA ILE A 246 -31.94 7.59 0.26
C ILE A 246 -33.09 7.76 1.23
N ASP A 247 -33.36 6.70 1.99
CA ASP A 247 -34.21 6.74 3.17
C ASP A 247 -33.34 7.06 4.40
N ILE A 248 -33.21 8.34 4.70
CA ILE A 248 -32.43 8.83 5.86
C ILE A 248 -33.00 8.27 7.19
N GLU A 249 -34.30 7.92 7.22
CA GLU A 249 -34.95 7.37 8.41
C GLU A 249 -34.46 5.96 8.77
N SER A 250 -33.85 5.24 7.82
CA SER A 250 -33.26 3.90 8.09
C SER A 250 -31.93 3.92 8.85
N PHE A 251 -31.30 5.09 8.97
CA PHE A 251 -30.02 5.25 9.65
C PHE A 251 -30.21 5.49 11.16
N SER A 252 -29.19 5.18 11.97
CA SER A 252 -29.19 5.53 13.39
C SER A 252 -29.28 7.04 13.61
N MET A 253 -29.63 7.48 14.79
CA MET A 253 -29.76 8.92 15.10
C MET A 253 -28.43 9.64 14.86
N GLU A 254 -27.33 9.05 15.31
CA GLU A 254 -25.98 9.59 15.16
C GLU A 254 -25.55 9.65 13.66
N ALA A 255 -25.92 8.63 12.89
CA ALA A 255 -25.66 8.63 11.45
C ALA A 255 -26.44 9.71 10.70
N ARG A 256 -27.68 9.99 11.10
CA ARG A 256 -28.50 11.10 10.56
C ARG A 256 -27.88 12.45 10.84
N GLU A 257 -27.39 12.67 12.06
CA GLU A 257 -26.67 13.90 12.41
C GLU A 257 -25.43 14.10 11.55
N GLN A 258 -24.68 13.02 11.27
CA GLN A 258 -23.56 13.07 10.34
C GLN A 258 -23.99 13.41 8.91
N ILE A 259 -25.08 12.82 8.42
CA ILE A 259 -25.63 13.14 7.08
C ILE A 259 -26.01 14.62 7.00
N GLU A 260 -26.73 15.15 7.99
CA GLU A 260 -27.10 16.57 8.03
C GLU A 260 -25.86 17.49 8.05
N TYR A 261 -24.83 17.12 8.79
CA TYR A 261 -23.57 17.86 8.80
C TYR A 261 -22.90 17.85 7.44
N ILE A 262 -22.81 16.68 6.79
CA ILE A 262 -22.24 16.52 5.45
C ILE A 262 -23.01 17.37 4.42
N LEU A 263 -24.35 17.44 4.50
CA LEU A 263 -25.15 18.27 3.62
C LEU A 263 -24.85 19.78 3.79
N LYS A 264 -24.59 20.24 5.01
CA LYS A 264 -24.19 21.62 5.29
C LYS A 264 -22.75 21.91 4.83
N TRP A 265 -21.84 21.00 5.15
CA TRP A 265 -20.41 21.10 4.80
C TRP A 265 -20.17 21.00 3.30
N GLY A 266 -20.80 20.07 2.60
CA GLY A 266 -20.62 19.82 1.16
C GLY A 266 -21.01 21.00 0.26
N ASN A 267 -21.83 21.96 0.79
CA ASN A 267 -22.11 23.23 0.12
C ASN A 267 -21.03 24.30 0.35
N LYS A 268 -20.18 24.14 1.37
CA LYS A 268 -19.17 25.14 1.77
C LYS A 268 -17.75 24.71 1.44
N THR A 269 -17.48 23.41 1.40
CA THR A 269 -16.13 22.87 1.14
C THR A 269 -15.60 23.31 -0.20
N LYS A 270 -14.30 23.64 -0.23
CA LYS A 270 -13.54 23.97 -1.45
C LYS A 270 -12.76 22.76 -1.99
N THR A 271 -12.45 21.80 -1.15
CA THR A 271 -11.62 20.63 -1.49
C THR A 271 -12.44 19.35 -1.60
N GLY A 272 -13.55 19.24 -0.88
CA GLY A 272 -14.36 18.04 -0.74
C GLY A 272 -13.62 16.89 -0.06
N ASP A 273 -12.54 17.16 0.68
CA ASP A 273 -11.73 16.14 1.37
C ASP A 273 -12.41 15.72 2.68
N LYS A 274 -12.62 14.41 2.87
CA LYS A 274 -13.17 13.81 4.08
C LYS A 274 -12.47 14.27 5.36
N ALA A 275 -11.18 14.55 5.29
CA ALA A 275 -10.38 14.99 6.43
C ALA A 275 -10.77 16.38 6.98
N GLU A 276 -11.56 17.19 6.25
CA GLU A 276 -12.11 18.45 6.77
C GLU A 276 -13.23 18.25 7.79
N LEU A 277 -13.76 17.03 7.90
CA LEU A 277 -14.85 16.73 8.83
C LEU A 277 -14.31 16.63 10.26
N PRO A 278 -14.97 17.24 11.26
CA PRO A 278 -14.47 17.28 12.65
C PRO A 278 -14.70 15.98 13.43
N PHE A 279 -15.20 14.94 12.77
CA PHE A 279 -15.51 13.63 13.36
C PHE A 279 -15.15 12.51 12.39
N GLU A 280 -14.99 11.31 12.92
CA GLU A 280 -14.85 10.12 12.11
C GLU A 280 -16.21 9.73 11.51
N VAL A 281 -16.31 9.80 10.19
CA VAL A 281 -17.57 9.52 9.47
C VAL A 281 -17.82 8.02 9.42
N TYR A 282 -19.02 7.60 9.75
CA TYR A 282 -19.43 6.21 9.58
C TYR A 282 -19.28 5.76 8.12
N PRO A 283 -18.74 4.57 7.87
CA PRO A 283 -18.51 4.08 6.50
C PRO A 283 -19.75 4.10 5.61
N ASP A 284 -20.89 3.68 6.14
CA ASP A 284 -22.19 3.67 5.44
C ASP A 284 -22.70 5.09 5.12
N VAL A 285 -22.43 6.07 5.96
CA VAL A 285 -22.75 7.49 5.71
C VAL A 285 -21.84 8.06 4.62
N TRP A 286 -20.53 7.78 4.68
CA TRP A 286 -19.60 8.30 3.68
C TRP A 286 -19.80 7.65 2.30
N GLU A 287 -20.16 6.37 2.23
CA GLU A 287 -20.50 5.66 0.99
C GLU A 287 -21.60 6.37 0.17
N LEU A 288 -22.49 7.15 0.82
CA LEU A 288 -23.56 7.89 0.12
C LEU A 288 -23.03 8.99 -0.81
N VAL A 289 -21.87 9.55 -0.49
CA VAL A 289 -21.33 10.75 -1.17
C VAL A 289 -19.90 10.59 -1.67
N GLN A 290 -19.21 9.49 -1.35
CA GLN A 290 -17.82 9.29 -1.75
C GLN A 290 -17.66 9.15 -3.26
N SER A 291 -16.52 9.62 -3.76
CA SER A 291 -16.13 9.39 -5.15
C SER A 291 -15.54 7.99 -5.30
N THR A 292 -16.10 7.16 -6.17
CA THR A 292 -15.55 5.83 -6.51
C THR A 292 -15.33 5.71 -8.01
N THR A 293 -14.48 4.80 -8.43
CA THR A 293 -14.22 4.55 -9.85
C THR A 293 -15.46 3.97 -10.51
N GLU A 294 -16.16 3.09 -9.83
CA GLU A 294 -17.33 2.36 -10.31
C GLU A 294 -18.52 3.28 -10.60
N LEU A 295 -18.72 4.30 -9.76
CA LEU A 295 -19.85 5.23 -9.92
C LEU A 295 -19.49 6.48 -10.73
N CYS A 296 -18.23 6.61 -11.20
CA CYS A 296 -17.80 7.78 -11.93
C CYS A 296 -18.19 7.72 -13.40
N LEU A 297 -18.83 8.77 -13.90
CA LEU A 297 -19.20 8.94 -15.31
C LEU A 297 -18.06 9.51 -16.18
N GLY A 298 -16.86 9.69 -15.63
CA GLY A 298 -15.69 10.16 -16.38
C GLY A 298 -15.92 11.48 -17.14
N LYS A 299 -15.60 11.49 -18.42
CA LYS A 299 -15.78 12.66 -19.32
C LYS A 299 -17.25 13.08 -19.49
N LYS A 300 -18.19 12.16 -19.32
CA LYS A 300 -19.65 12.39 -19.49
C LYS A 300 -20.35 12.91 -18.23
N CYS A 301 -19.62 13.12 -17.11
CA CYS A 301 -20.20 13.62 -15.86
C CYS A 301 -20.64 15.10 -15.99
N PRO A 302 -21.92 15.46 -15.74
CA PRO A 302 -22.39 16.84 -15.81
C PRO A 302 -21.70 17.76 -14.79
N PHE A 303 -21.19 17.21 -13.68
CA PHE A 303 -20.46 17.94 -12.63
C PHE A 303 -18.93 17.90 -12.80
N ARG A 304 -18.40 17.52 -13.97
CA ARG A 304 -16.94 17.35 -14.19
C ARG A 304 -16.13 18.59 -13.83
N LYS A 305 -16.61 19.79 -14.20
CA LYS A 305 -15.93 21.07 -13.92
C LYS A 305 -15.90 21.40 -12.42
N GLU A 306 -16.88 20.94 -11.67
CA GLU A 306 -17.00 21.17 -10.23
C GLU A 306 -16.46 20.01 -9.39
N CYS A 307 -16.03 18.92 -10.04
CA CYS A 307 -15.61 17.69 -9.38
C CYS A 307 -14.33 17.92 -8.56
N PHE A 308 -14.41 17.69 -7.24
CA PHE A 308 -13.29 17.87 -6.33
C PHE A 308 -12.12 16.94 -6.67
N TYR A 309 -12.40 15.67 -6.97
CA TYR A 309 -11.37 14.72 -7.36
C TYR A 309 -10.66 15.12 -8.65
N MET A 310 -11.37 15.61 -9.67
CA MET A 310 -10.76 16.07 -10.92
C MET A 310 -9.91 17.32 -10.73
N LYS A 311 -10.35 18.28 -9.90
CA LYS A 311 -9.53 19.46 -9.54
C LYS A 311 -8.24 19.06 -8.85
N THR A 312 -8.32 18.10 -7.93
CA THR A 312 -7.12 17.57 -7.26
C THR A 312 -6.23 16.82 -8.25
N ARG A 313 -6.82 16.07 -9.20
CA ARG A 313 -6.06 15.36 -10.25
C ARG A 313 -5.25 16.34 -11.10
N MET A 314 -5.83 17.47 -11.52
CA MET A 314 -5.09 18.49 -12.28
C MET A 314 -3.91 19.06 -11.49
N LYS A 315 -4.11 19.41 -10.21
CA LYS A 315 -3.02 19.86 -9.34
C LYS A 315 -1.88 18.84 -9.22
N LYS A 316 -2.20 17.54 -9.15
CA LYS A 316 -1.20 16.46 -9.12
C LYS A 316 -0.40 16.38 -10.43
N MET A 317 -1.05 16.62 -11.56
CA MET A 317 -0.37 16.61 -12.87
C MET A 317 0.65 17.74 -13.02
N GLU A 318 0.43 18.86 -12.34
CA GLU A 318 1.32 20.05 -12.39
C GLU A 318 2.41 19.99 -11.31
N ALA A 319 2.24 19.20 -10.26
CA ALA A 319 3.17 19.17 -9.12
C ALA A 319 4.50 18.49 -9.45
N ASP A 320 5.60 19.08 -8.94
CA ASP A 320 6.96 18.53 -8.99
C ASP A 320 7.13 17.45 -7.92
N ILE A 321 6.58 17.68 -6.72
CA ILE A 321 6.65 16.77 -5.57
C ILE A 321 5.26 16.26 -5.23
N LEU A 322 5.11 14.95 -5.18
CA LEU A 322 3.86 14.26 -4.86
C LEU A 322 4.00 13.54 -3.52
N ILE A 323 3.17 13.90 -2.56
CA ILE A 323 3.13 13.23 -1.25
C ILE A 323 2.03 12.16 -1.29
N SER A 324 2.39 10.93 -1.05
CA SER A 324 1.48 9.78 -1.06
C SER A 324 1.68 8.93 0.20
N ASN A 325 0.82 7.95 0.43
CA ASN A 325 1.15 6.85 1.34
C ASN A 325 1.42 5.58 0.53
N HIS A 326 2.04 4.60 1.19
CA HIS A 326 2.35 3.31 0.57
C HIS A 326 1.09 2.66 -0.03
N HIS A 327 -0.06 2.74 0.64
CA HIS A 327 -1.31 2.17 0.14
C HIS A 327 -1.76 2.79 -1.19
N VAL A 328 -1.71 4.11 -1.32
CA VAL A 328 -2.07 4.80 -2.58
C VAL A 328 -1.05 4.49 -3.67
N PHE A 329 0.23 4.45 -3.32
CA PHE A 329 1.30 4.11 -4.26
C PHE A 329 1.12 2.69 -4.82
N PHE A 330 0.96 1.68 -3.97
CA PHE A 330 0.77 0.30 -4.43
C PHE A 330 -0.58 0.05 -5.11
N SER A 331 -1.63 0.80 -4.72
CA SER A 331 -2.90 0.80 -5.47
C SER A 331 -2.72 1.30 -6.91
N ASP A 332 -1.94 2.36 -7.11
CA ASP A 332 -1.60 2.86 -8.43
C ASP A 332 -0.73 1.89 -9.21
N LEU A 333 0.28 1.32 -8.54
CA LEU A 333 1.18 0.33 -9.14
C LEU A 333 0.44 -0.93 -9.61
N ASN A 334 -0.54 -1.41 -8.82
CA ASN A 334 -1.38 -2.55 -9.21
C ASN A 334 -2.26 -2.23 -10.42
N VAL A 335 -2.84 -1.02 -10.48
CA VAL A 335 -3.61 -0.58 -11.66
C VAL A 335 -2.70 -0.49 -12.89
N ARG A 336 -1.46 0.00 -12.75
CA ARG A 336 -0.46 0.02 -13.83
C ARG A 336 -0.16 -1.38 -14.34
N ALA A 337 0.02 -2.33 -13.43
CA ALA A 337 0.30 -3.72 -13.78
C ALA A 337 -0.89 -4.42 -14.50
N GLU A 338 -2.14 -4.05 -14.16
CA GLU A 338 -3.34 -4.63 -14.77
C GLU A 338 -3.72 -3.98 -16.12
N THR A 339 -3.30 -2.73 -16.36
CA THR A 339 -3.78 -1.90 -17.50
C THR A 339 -2.69 -1.56 -18.52
N ASP A 340 -1.53 -2.23 -18.43
CA ASP A 340 -0.34 -1.88 -19.24
C ASP A 340 -0.09 -0.36 -19.31
N PHE A 341 -0.31 0.32 -18.15
CA PHE A 341 -0.15 1.76 -17.99
C PHE A 341 -1.19 2.64 -18.69
N ASP A 342 -2.34 2.13 -19.11
CA ASP A 342 -3.41 2.94 -19.70
C ASP A 342 -4.00 3.95 -18.70
N SER A 343 -4.10 5.20 -19.11
CA SER A 343 -3.94 6.39 -18.27
C SER A 343 -5.17 6.95 -17.56
N GLU A 344 -6.41 6.64 -17.96
CA GLU A 344 -7.58 7.29 -17.36
C GLU A 344 -7.83 6.86 -15.90
N TYR A 345 -7.34 5.71 -15.49
CA TYR A 345 -7.57 5.13 -14.16
C TYR A 345 -6.40 5.32 -13.19
N LEU A 346 -5.23 5.80 -13.66
CA LEU A 346 -4.07 6.00 -12.81
C LEU A 346 -4.32 7.09 -11.76
N ILE A 347 -3.88 6.80 -10.53
CA ILE A 347 -4.01 7.72 -9.39
C ILE A 347 -2.88 8.75 -9.41
N LEU A 348 -1.67 8.29 -9.75
CA LEU A 348 -0.44 9.08 -9.82
C LEU A 348 -0.12 9.43 -11.27
N PRO A 349 0.43 10.63 -11.56
CA PRO A 349 1.02 10.92 -12.86
C PRO A 349 2.28 10.08 -13.11
N ARG A 350 2.91 10.23 -14.27
CA ARG A 350 4.27 9.71 -14.49
C ARG A 350 5.22 10.33 -13.48
N TYR A 351 6.14 9.52 -12.95
CA TYR A 351 7.17 9.93 -12.00
C TYR A 351 8.52 9.30 -12.37
N ASP A 352 9.60 9.93 -11.93
CA ASP A 352 10.97 9.57 -12.29
C ASP A 352 11.81 9.17 -11.07
N MET A 353 11.30 9.40 -9.86
CA MET A 353 11.92 9.01 -8.59
C MET A 353 10.83 8.69 -7.55
N VAL A 354 11.11 7.73 -6.69
CA VAL A 354 10.28 7.44 -5.51
C VAL A 354 11.14 7.36 -4.26
N ILE A 355 10.67 8.02 -3.22
CA ILE A 355 11.20 7.90 -1.87
C ILE A 355 10.18 7.18 -1.01
N PHE A 356 10.57 6.05 -0.45
CA PHE A 356 9.78 5.31 0.52
C PHE A 356 10.26 5.65 1.92
N ASP A 357 9.48 6.45 2.63
CA ASP A 357 9.70 6.73 4.05
C ASP A 357 9.00 5.68 4.90
N GLU A 358 9.60 5.27 6.02
CA GLU A 358 9.23 4.08 6.80
C GLU A 358 9.20 2.81 5.94
N ALA A 359 10.26 2.61 5.16
CA ALA A 359 10.36 1.59 4.11
C ALA A 359 10.21 0.14 4.62
N HIS A 360 10.45 -0.12 5.90
CA HIS A 360 10.26 -1.43 6.53
C HIS A 360 8.83 -2.00 6.38
N ASN A 361 7.84 -1.15 6.03
CA ASN A 361 6.44 -1.57 5.84
C ASN A 361 6.10 -1.94 4.38
N ILE A 362 7.02 -1.73 3.43
CA ILE A 362 6.74 -1.91 1.99
C ILE A 362 6.26 -3.32 1.68
N GLU A 363 6.97 -4.32 2.22
CA GLU A 363 6.68 -5.73 1.96
C GLU A 363 5.25 -6.10 2.32
N SER A 364 4.82 -5.76 3.53
CA SER A 364 3.48 -6.09 4.03
C SER A 364 2.38 -5.34 3.27
N VAL A 365 2.60 -4.07 2.92
CA VAL A 365 1.64 -3.28 2.15
C VAL A 365 1.55 -3.78 0.71
N ALA A 366 2.67 -3.99 0.02
CA ALA A 366 2.68 -4.53 -1.33
C ALA A 366 2.00 -5.90 -1.40
N ARG A 367 2.29 -6.80 -0.46
CA ARG A 367 1.64 -8.11 -0.33
C ARG A 367 0.12 -7.99 -0.25
N SER A 368 -0.40 -7.06 0.53
CA SER A 368 -1.84 -6.83 0.66
C SER A 368 -2.50 -6.39 -0.66
N TYR A 369 -1.81 -5.56 -1.46
CA TYR A 369 -2.30 -5.09 -2.76
C TYR A 369 -2.25 -6.14 -3.86
N PHE A 370 -1.27 -7.04 -3.81
CA PHE A 370 -1.20 -8.18 -4.73
C PHE A 370 -2.07 -9.36 -4.31
N SER A 371 -2.76 -9.25 -3.17
CA SER A 371 -3.73 -10.25 -2.73
C SER A 371 -5.07 -10.12 -3.47
N VAL A 372 -5.71 -11.25 -3.71
CA VAL A 372 -7.06 -11.32 -4.30
C VAL A 372 -8.05 -11.63 -3.18
N GLU A 373 -9.11 -10.84 -3.07
CA GLU A 373 -10.10 -10.97 -2.00
C GLU A 373 -11.52 -11.02 -2.54
N VAL A 374 -12.35 -11.93 -2.00
CA VAL A 374 -13.79 -11.94 -2.16
C VAL A 374 -14.48 -12.14 -0.81
N SER A 375 -15.65 -11.53 -0.61
CA SER A 375 -16.38 -11.69 0.64
C SER A 375 -17.88 -11.75 0.44
N LYS A 376 -18.58 -12.30 1.44
CA LYS A 376 -20.04 -12.34 1.49
C LYS A 376 -20.64 -10.94 1.37
N ILE A 377 -20.09 -9.98 2.11
CA ILE A 377 -20.59 -8.59 2.09
C ILE A 377 -20.32 -7.92 0.74
N SER A 378 -19.12 -8.09 0.15
CA SER A 378 -18.80 -7.51 -1.14
C SER A 378 -19.69 -8.05 -2.25
N PHE A 379 -20.00 -9.35 -2.22
CA PHE A 379 -20.95 -9.99 -3.12
C PHE A 379 -22.36 -9.41 -3.00
N SER A 380 -22.90 -9.39 -1.77
CA SER A 380 -24.22 -8.83 -1.52
C SER A 380 -24.35 -7.37 -1.96
N ARG A 381 -23.35 -6.55 -1.67
CA ARG A 381 -23.30 -5.14 -2.11
C ARG A 381 -23.28 -5.01 -3.63
N LEU A 382 -22.50 -5.85 -4.31
CA LEU A 382 -22.42 -5.86 -5.77
C LEU A 382 -23.78 -6.17 -6.39
N LEU A 383 -24.48 -7.21 -5.93
CA LEU A 383 -25.81 -7.56 -6.39
C LEU A 383 -26.83 -6.43 -6.13
N HIS A 384 -26.81 -5.82 -4.94
CA HIS A 384 -27.71 -4.70 -4.59
C HIS A 384 -27.47 -3.47 -5.47
N ARG A 385 -26.23 -3.16 -5.87
CA ARG A 385 -25.93 -2.08 -6.82
C ARG A 385 -26.44 -2.38 -8.23
N ILE A 386 -26.41 -3.66 -8.65
CA ILE A 386 -26.98 -4.07 -9.95
C ILE A 386 -28.50 -3.96 -9.91
N TYR A 387 -29.15 -4.59 -8.93
CA TYR A 387 -30.60 -4.49 -8.73
C TYR A 387 -31.05 -4.74 -7.29
N GLN A 388 -31.92 -3.87 -6.80
CA GLN A 388 -32.65 -4.03 -5.55
C GLN A 388 -34.11 -3.59 -5.75
N LYS A 389 -35.07 -4.41 -5.26
CA LYS A 389 -36.50 -4.11 -5.35
C LYS A 389 -36.83 -2.85 -4.51
N LYS A 390 -37.57 -1.94 -5.07
CA LYS A 390 -38.08 -0.76 -4.34
C LYS A 390 -38.86 -1.22 -3.10
N SER A 391 -38.36 -0.89 -1.93
CA SER A 391 -39.09 -1.02 -0.66
C SER A 391 -39.62 0.37 -0.31
N LYS A 392 -40.75 0.47 0.41
CA LYS A 392 -41.25 1.76 0.91
C LYS A 392 -40.23 2.52 1.78
N LYS A 393 -39.19 1.79 2.28
CA LYS A 393 -38.12 2.31 3.13
C LYS A 393 -36.79 2.59 2.41
N LYS A 394 -36.57 2.11 1.16
CA LYS A 394 -35.33 2.31 0.41
C LYS A 394 -35.61 2.88 -0.97
N LYS A 395 -35.21 4.13 -1.19
CA LYS A 395 -35.39 4.85 -2.44
C LYS A 395 -34.19 4.81 -3.39
N GLU A 396 -33.14 4.04 -3.06
CA GLU A 396 -31.94 3.93 -3.90
C GLU A 396 -32.27 3.19 -5.20
N LYS A 397 -32.01 3.83 -6.33
CA LYS A 397 -32.23 3.25 -7.64
C LYS A 397 -30.99 2.49 -8.06
N SER A 398 -31.11 1.17 -8.18
CA SER A 398 -30.07 0.29 -8.71
C SER A 398 -29.76 0.55 -10.19
N ALA A 399 -28.62 0.05 -10.67
CA ALA A 399 -28.18 0.25 -12.06
C ALA A 399 -29.26 -0.17 -13.07
N LEU A 400 -29.85 -1.36 -12.92
CA LEU A 400 -30.93 -1.82 -13.81
C LEU A 400 -32.17 -0.92 -13.77
N THR A 401 -32.52 -0.40 -12.60
CA THR A 401 -33.69 0.52 -12.48
C THR A 401 -33.41 1.86 -13.16
N ARG A 402 -32.17 2.36 -13.11
CA ARG A 402 -31.76 3.61 -13.76
C ARG A 402 -31.76 3.48 -15.28
N VAL A 403 -31.22 2.35 -15.78
CA VAL A 403 -31.23 2.03 -17.21
C VAL A 403 -32.70 1.96 -17.71
N GLU A 404 -33.59 1.23 -17.01
CA GLU A 404 -34.99 1.10 -17.34
C GLU A 404 -35.74 2.45 -17.41
N GLU A 405 -35.41 3.39 -16.52
CA GLU A 405 -36.06 4.72 -16.48
C GLU A 405 -35.50 5.72 -17.50
N THR A 406 -34.32 5.45 -18.06
CA THR A 406 -33.62 6.42 -18.94
C THR A 406 -33.56 5.99 -20.40
N ILE A 407 -33.85 4.74 -20.70
CA ILE A 407 -33.97 4.27 -22.08
C ILE A 407 -35.35 4.61 -22.61
N ASP A 408 -35.37 5.32 -23.73
CA ASP A 408 -36.58 5.84 -24.37
C ASP A 408 -37.54 4.69 -24.76
N GLU A 409 -38.88 4.89 -24.60
CA GLU A 409 -39.91 3.92 -24.97
C GLU A 409 -39.81 3.43 -26.43
N LYS A 410 -39.21 4.20 -27.31
CA LYS A 410 -38.92 3.79 -28.70
C LYS A 410 -37.96 2.59 -28.84
N TYR A 411 -37.12 2.40 -27.88
CA TYR A 411 -36.25 1.21 -27.79
C TYR A 411 -37.04 -0.03 -27.38
N LEU A 412 -38.08 0.17 -26.57
CA LEU A 412 -38.98 -0.88 -26.09
C LEU A 412 -39.82 -1.50 -27.21
N GLU A 413 -40.17 -0.72 -28.26
CA GLU A 413 -40.93 -1.20 -29.41
C GLU A 413 -40.13 -2.10 -30.37
N LYS A 414 -38.77 -2.04 -30.33
CA LYS A 414 -37.91 -2.78 -31.25
C LYS A 414 -37.34 -4.11 -30.72
N SER A 415 -37.42 -4.36 -29.41
CA SER A 415 -36.84 -5.60 -28.83
C SER A 415 -37.70 -6.17 -27.70
N GLY A 416 -38.54 -7.16 -28.01
CA GLY A 416 -39.12 -8.06 -27.00
C GLY A 416 -38.07 -8.66 -26.09
N ASP A 417 -36.88 -8.86 -26.59
CA ASP A 417 -35.68 -9.36 -25.86
C ASP A 417 -35.26 -8.44 -24.72
N TYR A 418 -35.37 -7.09 -24.85
CA TYR A 418 -34.97 -6.13 -23.79
C TYR A 418 -35.78 -6.33 -22.50
N LEU A 419 -37.14 -6.36 -22.61
CA LEU A 419 -38.02 -6.51 -21.46
C LEU A 419 -37.90 -7.90 -20.81
N GLU A 420 -37.72 -8.94 -21.61
CA GLU A 420 -37.51 -10.31 -21.12
C GLU A 420 -36.22 -10.43 -20.37
N LEU A 421 -35.09 -9.95 -20.93
CA LEU A 421 -33.78 -9.95 -20.27
C LEU A 421 -33.81 -9.14 -18.96
N LEU A 422 -34.40 -7.95 -18.97
CA LEU A 422 -34.54 -7.10 -17.79
C LEU A 422 -35.34 -7.79 -16.67
N LYS A 423 -36.48 -8.42 -17.03
CA LYS A 423 -37.33 -9.16 -16.08
C LYS A 423 -36.59 -10.37 -15.53
N THR A 424 -35.92 -11.12 -16.39
CA THR A 424 -35.14 -12.32 -16.00
C THR A 424 -33.99 -11.92 -15.07
N MET A 425 -33.20 -10.90 -15.40
CA MET A 425 -32.12 -10.43 -14.51
C MET A 425 -32.64 -10.00 -13.14
N LYS A 426 -33.77 -9.25 -13.10
CA LYS A 426 -34.38 -8.84 -11.83
C LYS A 426 -34.84 -9.99 -10.95
N SER A 427 -35.24 -11.12 -11.53
CA SER A 427 -35.62 -12.33 -10.77
C SER A 427 -34.40 -13.15 -10.34
N GLU A 428 -33.46 -13.37 -11.28
CA GLU A 428 -32.28 -14.21 -11.04
C GLU A 428 -31.34 -13.62 -9.97
N ILE A 429 -31.31 -12.30 -9.80
CA ILE A 429 -30.45 -11.68 -8.81
C ILE A 429 -30.77 -12.10 -7.36
N TYR A 430 -32.05 -12.35 -7.05
CA TYR A 430 -32.46 -12.85 -5.73
C TYR A 430 -32.12 -14.32 -5.55
N THR A 431 -32.28 -15.11 -6.61
CA THR A 431 -31.86 -16.50 -6.63
C THR A 431 -30.35 -16.58 -6.39
N LEU A 432 -29.59 -15.76 -7.10
CA LEU A 432 -28.15 -15.71 -6.98
C LEU A 432 -27.67 -15.22 -5.60
N GLN A 433 -28.37 -14.23 -5.00
CA GLN A 433 -28.11 -13.79 -3.62
C GLN A 433 -28.28 -14.95 -2.62
N THR A 434 -29.38 -15.70 -2.73
CA THR A 434 -29.67 -16.83 -1.84
C THR A 434 -28.60 -17.92 -1.97
N ILE A 435 -28.23 -18.27 -3.21
CA ILE A 435 -27.20 -19.30 -3.47
C ILE A 435 -25.83 -18.85 -2.94
N GLY A 436 -25.47 -17.58 -3.13
CA GLY A 436 -24.23 -17.02 -2.59
C GLY A 436 -24.22 -17.00 -1.06
N ASP A 437 -25.32 -16.61 -0.43
CA ASP A 437 -25.46 -16.66 1.03
C ASP A 437 -25.30 -18.09 1.56
N GLU A 438 -25.91 -19.06 0.91
CA GLU A 438 -25.76 -20.47 1.28
C GLU A 438 -24.33 -20.99 1.13
N TYR A 439 -23.62 -20.57 0.08
CA TYR A 439 -22.22 -20.93 -0.14
C TYR A 439 -21.32 -20.38 0.97
N PHE A 440 -21.40 -19.09 1.29
CA PHE A 440 -20.60 -18.47 2.34
C PHE A 440 -20.99 -18.97 3.75
N ASP A 441 -22.28 -19.23 3.98
CA ASP A 441 -22.73 -19.77 5.26
C ASP A 441 -22.27 -21.21 5.49
N GLU A 442 -22.16 -22.01 4.42
CA GLU A 442 -21.58 -23.36 4.52
C GLU A 442 -20.10 -23.29 4.90
N ILE A 443 -19.31 -22.39 4.26
CA ILE A 443 -17.92 -22.14 4.66
C ILE A 443 -17.85 -21.69 6.13
N ARG A 444 -18.70 -20.76 6.54
CA ARG A 444 -18.75 -20.29 7.93
C ARG A 444 -18.96 -21.44 8.93
N LYS A 445 -19.92 -22.33 8.68
CA LYS A 445 -20.24 -23.50 9.54
C LYS A 445 -19.06 -24.44 9.70
N MET A 446 -18.20 -24.57 8.69
CA MET A 446 -17.00 -25.43 8.76
C MET A 446 -16.01 -25.00 9.81
N PHE A 447 -15.93 -23.70 10.07
CA PHE A 447 -14.95 -23.09 10.96
C PHE A 447 -15.58 -22.55 12.25
N GLU A 448 -16.87 -22.81 12.46
CA GLU A 448 -17.59 -22.31 13.62
C GLU A 448 -16.97 -22.86 14.91
N THR A 449 -16.62 -21.98 15.83
CA THR A 449 -16.09 -22.29 17.16
C THR A 449 -16.97 -21.62 18.20
N ASN A 450 -16.97 -22.16 19.42
CA ASN A 450 -17.72 -21.57 20.55
C ASN A 450 -17.10 -20.27 21.10
N THR A 451 -16.11 -19.70 20.43
CA THR A 451 -15.44 -18.47 20.85
C THR A 451 -16.00 -17.27 20.09
N GLU A 452 -16.13 -16.11 20.75
CA GLU A 452 -16.53 -14.85 20.12
C GLU A 452 -15.40 -14.17 19.35
N ALA A 453 -14.18 -14.73 19.40
CA ALA A 453 -13.02 -14.19 18.68
C ALA A 453 -13.18 -14.32 17.15
N PRO A 454 -12.62 -13.39 16.35
CA PRO A 454 -12.55 -13.57 14.91
C PRO A 454 -11.74 -14.83 14.56
N ILE A 455 -12.11 -15.48 13.45
CA ILE A 455 -11.45 -16.71 13.00
C ILE A 455 -10.62 -16.38 11.76
N ARG A 456 -9.33 -16.73 11.80
CA ARG A 456 -8.42 -16.68 10.66
C ARG A 456 -7.81 -18.05 10.46
N LYS A 457 -7.98 -18.68 9.28
CA LYS A 457 -7.57 -20.05 9.00
C LYS A 457 -7.07 -20.22 7.56
N SER A 458 -6.03 -21.05 7.40
CA SER A 458 -5.56 -21.47 6.08
C SER A 458 -6.57 -22.46 5.46
N LEU A 459 -6.76 -22.33 4.15
CA LEU A 459 -7.58 -23.25 3.35
C LEU A 459 -6.74 -24.37 2.73
N ASN A 460 -5.43 -24.16 2.52
CA ASN A 460 -4.53 -25.13 1.85
C ASN A 460 -4.46 -26.50 2.55
N ASN A 461 -4.68 -26.57 3.85
CA ASN A 461 -4.61 -27.82 4.63
C ASN A 461 -5.98 -28.51 4.80
N PHE A 462 -7.04 -27.97 4.19
CA PHE A 462 -8.40 -28.37 4.52
C PHE A 462 -8.94 -29.55 3.67
N GLU A 463 -8.32 -29.79 2.49
CA GLU A 463 -8.79 -30.82 1.57
C GLU A 463 -8.64 -32.26 2.09
N MET A 464 -7.87 -32.50 3.16
CA MET A 464 -7.46 -33.85 3.55
C MET A 464 -8.29 -34.57 4.64
N THR A 465 -9.22 -33.89 5.35
CA THR A 465 -9.69 -34.47 6.62
C THR A 465 -11.20 -34.78 6.80
N LYS A 466 -12.13 -34.35 5.90
CA LYS A 466 -13.58 -34.58 6.10
C LYS A 466 -14.34 -34.83 4.78
N SER A 467 -14.47 -36.08 4.39
CA SER A 467 -15.02 -36.48 3.08
C SER A 467 -16.46 -36.03 2.76
N ASN A 468 -17.43 -36.22 3.67
CA ASN A 468 -18.86 -35.96 3.35
C ASN A 468 -19.23 -34.46 3.36
N PHE A 469 -18.60 -33.68 4.21
CA PHE A 469 -18.87 -32.26 4.29
C PHE A 469 -18.22 -31.48 3.12
N LEU A 470 -17.06 -31.93 2.69
CA LEU A 470 -16.36 -31.39 1.51
C LEU A 470 -17.14 -31.64 0.22
N GLU A 471 -17.88 -32.77 0.12
CA GLU A 471 -18.72 -33.00 -1.05
C GLU A 471 -19.89 -32.01 -1.13
N ASN A 472 -20.56 -31.75 -0.01
CA ASN A 472 -21.61 -30.72 0.03
C ASN A 472 -21.11 -29.32 -0.33
N LEU A 473 -19.96 -28.94 0.21
CA LEU A 473 -19.34 -27.66 -0.14
C LEU A 473 -18.92 -27.62 -1.62
N ARG A 474 -18.38 -28.71 -2.16
CA ARG A 474 -18.02 -28.82 -3.59
C ARG A 474 -19.25 -28.63 -4.47
N ASN A 475 -20.35 -29.32 -4.17
CA ASN A 475 -21.60 -29.17 -4.92
C ASN A 475 -22.13 -27.75 -4.86
N LYS A 476 -22.13 -27.11 -3.68
CA LYS A 476 -22.53 -25.69 -3.54
C LYS A 476 -21.61 -24.72 -4.27
N LYS A 477 -20.30 -24.97 -4.23
CA LYS A 477 -19.29 -24.18 -4.97
C LYS A 477 -19.55 -24.26 -6.48
N GLU A 478 -19.69 -25.46 -7.02
CA GLU A 478 -19.92 -25.70 -8.45
C GLU A 478 -21.25 -25.07 -8.89
N PHE A 479 -22.31 -25.28 -8.09
CA PHE A 479 -23.61 -24.66 -8.36
C PHE A 479 -23.58 -23.13 -8.33
N PHE A 480 -22.90 -22.54 -7.33
CA PHE A 480 -22.75 -21.10 -7.24
C PHE A 480 -21.95 -20.55 -8.42
N GLN A 481 -20.84 -21.17 -8.79
CA GLN A 481 -20.03 -20.76 -9.94
C GLN A 481 -20.80 -20.89 -11.27
N ALA A 482 -21.60 -21.93 -11.45
CA ALA A 482 -22.45 -22.07 -12.63
C ALA A 482 -23.49 -20.93 -12.71
N LYS A 483 -24.17 -20.64 -11.60
CA LYS A 483 -25.16 -19.57 -11.54
C LYS A 483 -24.56 -18.16 -11.73
N LEU A 484 -23.35 -17.93 -11.23
CA LEU A 484 -22.60 -16.71 -11.52
C LEU A 484 -22.32 -16.56 -13.03
N ALA A 485 -21.91 -17.63 -13.68
CA ALA A 485 -21.65 -17.64 -15.12
C ALA A 485 -22.93 -17.42 -15.95
N GLU A 486 -24.05 -18.06 -15.58
CA GLU A 486 -25.34 -17.84 -16.19
C GLU A 486 -25.79 -16.38 -16.08
N PHE A 487 -25.66 -15.78 -14.89
CA PHE A 487 -26.03 -14.39 -14.65
C PHE A 487 -25.10 -13.41 -15.40
N LEU A 488 -23.80 -13.71 -15.48
CA LEU A 488 -22.87 -12.94 -16.29
C LEU A 488 -23.28 -12.93 -17.78
N ASN A 489 -23.67 -14.10 -18.32
CA ASN A 489 -24.13 -14.21 -19.69
C ASN A 489 -25.41 -13.38 -19.91
N LEU A 490 -26.35 -13.37 -18.96
CA LEU A 490 -27.54 -12.49 -19.02
C LEU A 490 -27.17 -11.01 -19.00
N MET A 491 -26.22 -10.59 -18.15
CA MET A 491 -25.73 -9.22 -18.14
C MET A 491 -25.05 -8.83 -19.45
N MET A 492 -24.26 -9.73 -20.05
CA MET A 492 -23.61 -9.49 -21.34
C MET A 492 -24.65 -9.41 -22.49
N ALA A 493 -25.63 -10.29 -22.52
CA ALA A 493 -26.71 -10.25 -23.50
C ALA A 493 -27.50 -8.94 -23.39
N PHE A 494 -27.88 -8.53 -22.17
CA PHE A 494 -28.54 -7.24 -21.92
C PHE A 494 -27.69 -6.05 -22.34
N ASN A 495 -26.38 -6.09 -22.02
CA ASN A 495 -25.44 -5.04 -22.41
C ASN A 495 -25.37 -4.89 -23.93
N ASN A 496 -25.34 -5.98 -24.69
CA ASN A 496 -25.31 -5.94 -26.15
C ASN A 496 -26.57 -5.28 -26.74
N VAL A 497 -27.73 -5.48 -26.11
CA VAL A 497 -28.99 -4.84 -26.52
C VAL A 497 -28.98 -3.33 -26.31
N ILE A 498 -28.34 -2.84 -25.21
CA ILE A 498 -28.30 -1.42 -24.85
C ILE A 498 -27.05 -0.68 -25.33
N ASP A 499 -26.07 -1.36 -25.97
CA ASP A 499 -24.76 -0.78 -26.28
C ASP A 499 -24.83 0.38 -27.29
N GLU A 500 -25.81 0.39 -28.18
CA GLU A 500 -26.07 1.53 -29.11
C GLU A 500 -26.34 2.85 -28.39
N GLU A 501 -26.83 2.80 -27.15
CA GLU A 501 -27.08 3.98 -26.32
C GLU A 501 -25.90 4.39 -25.44
N LYS A 502 -24.78 3.62 -25.46
CA LYS A 502 -23.59 3.83 -24.61
C LYS A 502 -23.02 5.25 -24.69
N ASP A 503 -23.06 5.85 -25.88
CA ASP A 503 -22.52 7.20 -26.07
C ASP A 503 -23.47 8.33 -25.64
N LYS A 504 -24.73 8.04 -25.49
CA LYS A 504 -25.78 9.04 -25.19
C LYS A 504 -26.30 8.95 -23.76
N ASN A 505 -26.23 7.76 -23.13
CA ASN A 505 -26.83 7.50 -21.83
C ASN A 505 -25.80 7.17 -20.76
N PRO A 506 -25.58 8.05 -19.76
CA PRO A 506 -24.64 7.81 -18.66
C PRO A 506 -24.95 6.54 -17.83
N GLU A 507 -26.21 6.12 -17.76
CA GLU A 507 -26.59 4.95 -16.96
C GLU A 507 -26.23 3.64 -17.65
N VAL A 508 -26.12 3.62 -18.98
CA VAL A 508 -25.58 2.49 -19.74
C VAL A 508 -24.08 2.30 -19.42
N ILE A 509 -23.32 3.40 -19.33
CA ILE A 509 -21.90 3.35 -18.91
C ILE A 509 -21.80 2.82 -17.49
N ASN A 510 -22.66 3.28 -16.58
CA ASN A 510 -22.69 2.83 -15.20
C ASN A 510 -23.00 1.33 -15.12
N PHE A 511 -23.96 0.83 -15.92
CA PHE A 511 -24.23 -0.61 -16.01
C PHE A 511 -23.02 -1.41 -16.52
N ASN A 512 -22.35 -0.93 -17.57
CA ASN A 512 -21.12 -1.54 -18.09
C ASN A 512 -20.01 -1.64 -17.03
N ASN A 513 -19.86 -0.61 -16.20
CA ASN A 513 -18.90 -0.68 -15.10
C ASN A 513 -19.28 -1.77 -14.08
N HIS A 514 -20.56 -1.93 -13.76
CA HIS A 514 -21.00 -3.02 -12.89
C HIS A 514 -20.77 -4.40 -13.51
N LEU A 515 -20.95 -4.54 -14.84
CA LEU A 515 -20.64 -5.77 -15.57
C LEU A 515 -19.14 -6.13 -15.45
N LYS A 516 -18.25 -5.17 -15.64
CA LYS A 516 -16.80 -5.39 -15.47
C LYS A 516 -16.45 -5.83 -14.04
N ILE A 517 -17.02 -5.16 -13.03
CA ILE A 517 -16.82 -5.51 -11.61
C ILE A 517 -17.33 -6.90 -11.31
N PHE A 518 -18.50 -7.26 -11.83
CA PHE A 518 -19.11 -8.58 -11.65
C PHE A 518 -18.23 -9.68 -12.27
N LYS A 519 -17.70 -9.44 -13.48
CA LYS A 519 -16.75 -10.34 -14.14
C LYS A 519 -15.48 -10.51 -13.29
N LYS A 520 -14.87 -9.40 -12.84
CA LYS A 520 -13.68 -9.44 -11.97
C LYS A 520 -13.95 -10.22 -10.67
N TYR A 521 -15.13 -10.07 -10.08
CA TYR A 521 -15.54 -10.82 -8.89
C TYR A 521 -15.57 -12.35 -9.16
N ILE A 522 -16.14 -12.76 -10.30
CA ILE A 522 -16.18 -14.18 -10.71
C ILE A 522 -14.77 -14.72 -10.91
N ASP A 523 -13.92 -13.99 -11.61
CA ASP A 523 -12.54 -14.41 -11.90
C ASP A 523 -11.74 -14.53 -10.59
N SER A 524 -11.89 -13.58 -9.67
CA SER A 524 -11.31 -13.63 -8.33
C SER A 524 -11.79 -14.83 -7.51
N LEU A 525 -13.11 -15.08 -7.52
CA LEU A 525 -13.69 -16.24 -6.82
C LEU A 525 -13.23 -17.57 -7.40
N LYS A 526 -13.13 -17.67 -8.74
CA LYS A 526 -12.60 -18.87 -9.41
C LYS A 526 -11.14 -19.10 -9.05
N PHE A 527 -10.31 -18.05 -9.08
CA PHE A 527 -8.90 -18.13 -8.69
C PHE A 527 -8.73 -18.65 -7.27
N ILE A 528 -9.45 -18.06 -6.30
CA ILE A 528 -9.38 -18.49 -4.90
C ILE A 528 -9.89 -19.93 -4.73
N ASN A 529 -10.99 -20.31 -5.40
CA ASN A 529 -11.60 -21.62 -5.24
C ASN A 529 -10.86 -22.78 -5.92
N ASN A 530 -9.96 -22.48 -6.85
CA ASN A 530 -9.21 -23.53 -7.57
C ASN A 530 -7.96 -23.98 -6.81
N PHE A 531 -7.42 -23.18 -5.89
CA PHE A 531 -6.19 -23.47 -5.13
C PHE A 531 -5.03 -23.91 -6.03
N SER A 532 -4.98 -23.42 -7.28
CA SER A 532 -4.12 -23.98 -8.33
C SER A 532 -2.71 -23.40 -8.35
N ASP A 533 -2.50 -22.25 -7.69
CA ASP A 533 -1.22 -21.56 -7.71
C ASP A 533 -0.47 -21.83 -6.39
N ALA A 534 0.66 -22.56 -6.49
CA ALA A 534 1.49 -22.90 -5.34
C ALA A 534 2.23 -21.69 -4.73
N ASP A 535 2.34 -20.60 -5.49
CA ASP A 535 2.95 -19.34 -5.01
C ASP A 535 1.99 -18.49 -4.18
N TYR A 536 0.77 -18.98 -3.94
CA TYR A 536 -0.22 -18.30 -3.10
C TYR A 536 -0.60 -19.12 -1.88
N VAL A 537 -0.82 -18.43 -0.76
CA VAL A 537 -1.55 -18.98 0.39
C VAL A 537 -3.01 -18.55 0.31
N TYR A 538 -3.89 -19.54 0.45
CA TYR A 538 -5.35 -19.35 0.46
C TYR A 538 -5.84 -19.45 1.90
N TRP A 539 -6.61 -18.46 2.35
CA TRP A 539 -7.06 -18.38 3.72
C TRP A 539 -8.38 -17.65 3.84
N LEU A 540 -9.01 -17.75 5.00
CA LEU A 540 -10.26 -17.08 5.30
C LEU A 540 -10.21 -16.31 6.62
N ASP A 541 -10.99 -15.22 6.65
CA ASP A 541 -11.37 -14.48 7.85
C ASP A 541 -12.87 -14.53 8.08
N ILE A 542 -13.28 -14.80 9.33
CA ILE A 542 -14.66 -14.66 9.78
C ILE A 542 -14.66 -13.66 10.93
N ASN A 543 -15.42 -12.56 10.80
CA ASN A 543 -15.49 -11.54 11.82
C ASN A 543 -16.14 -12.06 13.12
N SER A 544 -15.92 -11.37 14.26
CA SER A 544 -16.45 -11.75 15.58
C SER A 544 -17.98 -11.89 15.62
N LYS A 545 -18.70 -11.05 14.86
CA LYS A 545 -20.16 -11.10 14.73
C LYS A 545 -20.66 -12.23 13.81
N ARG A 546 -19.78 -13.00 13.20
CA ARG A 546 -20.12 -14.11 12.26
C ARG A 546 -20.99 -13.69 11.07
N THR A 547 -20.96 -12.40 10.70
CA THR A 547 -21.78 -11.84 9.61
C THR A 547 -21.07 -11.80 8.27
N ASN A 548 -19.72 -11.85 8.27
CA ASN A 548 -18.92 -11.79 7.05
C ASN A 548 -17.92 -12.96 7.01
N VAL A 549 -17.78 -13.54 5.83
CA VAL A 549 -16.72 -14.49 5.47
C VAL A 549 -15.93 -13.83 4.35
N VAL A 550 -14.64 -13.70 4.53
CA VAL A 550 -13.69 -13.17 3.57
C VAL A 550 -12.76 -14.30 3.15
N LEU A 551 -12.67 -14.54 1.86
CA LEU A 551 -11.74 -15.51 1.26
C LEU A 551 -10.63 -14.71 0.57
N THR A 552 -9.39 -15.06 0.84
CA THR A 552 -8.23 -14.34 0.33
C THR A 552 -7.19 -15.31 -0.23
N ALA A 553 -6.62 -14.96 -1.37
CA ALA A 553 -5.40 -15.56 -1.92
C ALA A 553 -4.28 -14.52 -1.83
N THR A 554 -3.21 -14.83 -1.09
CA THR A 554 -2.09 -13.92 -0.83
C THR A 554 -0.81 -14.50 -1.43
N PRO A 555 -0.04 -13.74 -2.23
CA PRO A 555 1.21 -14.24 -2.78
C PRO A 555 2.25 -14.48 -1.68
N LEU A 556 2.93 -15.62 -1.74
CA LEU A 556 4.01 -15.98 -0.81
C LEU A 556 5.28 -15.16 -1.08
N ASN A 557 5.57 -14.93 -2.34
CA ASN A 557 6.70 -14.13 -2.79
C ASN A 557 6.21 -12.94 -3.63
N ILE A 558 6.53 -11.73 -3.19
CA ILE A 558 6.20 -10.49 -3.92
C ILE A 558 7.38 -9.96 -4.73
N ALA A 559 8.58 -10.51 -4.54
CA ALA A 559 9.82 -10.04 -5.14
C ALA A 559 9.74 -9.95 -6.67
N GLN A 560 9.30 -11.02 -7.33
CA GLN A 560 9.16 -11.04 -8.78
C GLN A 560 8.16 -10.00 -9.30
N LYS A 561 7.02 -9.82 -8.59
CA LYS A 561 6.03 -8.80 -8.95
C LYS A 561 6.57 -7.39 -8.78
N LEU A 562 7.30 -7.13 -7.70
CA LEU A 562 7.92 -5.82 -7.48
C LEU A 562 9.03 -5.57 -8.49
N SER A 563 9.85 -6.58 -8.83
CA SER A 563 10.87 -6.46 -9.87
C SER A 563 10.24 -6.01 -11.18
N SER A 564 9.28 -6.76 -11.70
CA SER A 564 8.67 -6.48 -13.02
C SER A 564 7.89 -5.17 -13.10
N VAL A 565 7.17 -4.77 -12.03
CA VAL A 565 6.32 -3.57 -12.09
C VAL A 565 6.99 -2.30 -11.58
N LEU A 566 8.05 -2.41 -10.76
CA LEU A 566 8.71 -1.25 -10.15
C LEU A 566 10.22 -1.22 -10.43
N PHE A 567 10.97 -2.26 -10.04
CA PHE A 567 12.43 -2.16 -9.99
C PHE A 567 13.10 -2.20 -11.38
N GLU A 568 12.52 -2.92 -12.33
CA GLU A 568 12.95 -2.92 -13.73
C GLU A 568 12.61 -1.61 -14.48
N ASN A 569 11.63 -0.85 -13.97
CA ASN A 569 11.14 0.36 -14.59
C ASN A 569 11.66 1.65 -13.92
N LEU A 570 12.31 1.56 -12.76
CA LEU A 570 12.76 2.74 -12.01
C LEU A 570 14.00 2.43 -11.16
N ASN A 571 15.09 3.16 -11.43
CA ASN A 571 16.34 3.01 -10.68
C ASN A 571 16.47 3.99 -9.52
N ARG A 572 15.93 5.23 -9.64
CA ARG A 572 15.99 6.23 -8.57
C ARG A 572 14.97 5.91 -7.48
N LEU A 573 15.36 4.98 -6.60
CA LEU A 573 14.55 4.57 -5.45
C LEU A 573 15.34 4.79 -4.16
N VAL A 574 14.73 5.52 -3.23
CA VAL A 574 15.27 5.74 -1.89
C VAL A 574 14.39 5.01 -0.89
N PHE A 575 14.96 4.04 -0.18
CA PHE A 575 14.29 3.32 0.91
C PHE A 575 14.85 3.83 2.23
N ALA A 576 14.10 4.65 2.96
CA ALA A 576 14.53 5.25 4.20
C ALA A 576 13.69 4.77 5.38
N SER A 577 14.32 4.36 6.47
CA SER A 577 13.65 4.06 7.74
C SER A 577 14.62 4.15 8.91
N ALA A 578 14.07 4.13 10.13
CA ALA A 578 14.85 3.97 11.34
C ALA A 578 15.19 2.50 11.68
N THR A 579 14.52 1.55 11.01
CA THR A 579 14.57 0.13 11.36
C THR A 579 14.39 -0.71 10.10
N ILE A 580 15.46 -1.06 9.41
CA ILE A 580 15.48 -1.92 8.22
C ILE A 580 16.37 -3.13 8.48
N MET A 581 17.54 -2.90 9.08
CA MET A 581 18.52 -3.94 9.33
C MET A 581 18.04 -4.95 10.37
N ALA A 582 18.16 -6.20 10.03
CA ALA A 582 18.09 -7.31 10.96
C ALA A 582 19.45 -8.00 11.06
N ASN A 583 19.86 -8.43 12.26
CA ASN A 583 21.16 -9.05 12.48
C ASN A 583 22.38 -8.22 12.01
N GLY A 584 22.24 -6.89 11.90
CA GLY A 584 23.32 -5.98 11.54
C GLY A 584 23.56 -5.83 10.03
N ASN A 585 22.67 -6.30 9.16
CA ASN A 585 22.77 -6.16 7.71
C ASN A 585 21.40 -5.90 7.05
N PHE A 586 21.38 -5.61 5.74
CA PHE A 586 20.18 -5.33 4.94
C PHE A 586 19.66 -6.57 4.18
N GLU A 587 20.30 -7.73 4.31
CA GLU A 587 20.01 -8.95 3.56
C GLU A 587 18.55 -9.37 3.61
N TYR A 588 17.96 -9.33 4.82
CA TYR A 588 16.57 -9.69 5.01
C TYR A 588 15.64 -8.77 4.19
N PHE A 589 15.85 -7.46 4.24
CA PHE A 589 15.05 -6.47 3.52
C PHE A 589 15.19 -6.61 2.01
N LYS A 590 16.45 -6.77 1.51
CA LYS A 590 16.69 -6.97 0.09
C LYS A 590 15.99 -8.22 -0.43
N LYS A 591 16.16 -9.34 0.25
CA LYS A 591 15.55 -10.61 -0.12
C LYS A 591 14.01 -10.54 -0.09
N SER A 592 13.42 -9.87 0.89
CA SER A 592 11.95 -9.76 1.02
C SER A 592 11.30 -8.96 -0.14
N LEU A 593 12.04 -8.02 -0.72
CA LEU A 593 11.57 -7.19 -1.84
C LEU A 593 12.08 -7.67 -3.21
N GLY A 594 13.08 -8.54 -3.27
CA GLY A 594 13.71 -8.99 -4.51
C GLY A 594 14.67 -7.97 -5.12
N LEU A 595 15.37 -7.24 -4.26
CA LEU A 595 16.44 -6.32 -4.67
C LEU A 595 17.76 -7.08 -4.82
N ASP A 596 18.38 -6.99 -5.99
CA ASP A 596 19.67 -7.64 -6.25
C ASP A 596 20.81 -6.90 -5.53
N GLU A 597 21.85 -7.63 -5.12
CA GLU A 597 22.95 -7.08 -4.33
C GLU A 597 23.74 -5.98 -5.06
N GLU A 598 23.92 -6.14 -6.36
CA GLU A 598 24.73 -5.21 -7.18
C GLU A 598 24.03 -3.89 -7.49
N GLU A 599 22.69 -3.82 -7.34
CA GLU A 599 21.86 -2.68 -7.74
C GLU A 599 21.58 -1.67 -6.62
N CYS A 600 21.87 -1.99 -5.35
CA CYS A 600 21.52 -1.16 -4.22
C CYS A 600 22.73 -0.64 -3.45
N ILE A 601 22.76 0.66 -3.18
CA ILE A 601 23.68 1.24 -2.21
C ILE A 601 23.11 0.99 -0.81
N GLU A 602 23.92 0.46 0.10
CA GLU A 602 23.55 0.25 1.50
C GLU A 602 24.18 1.34 2.37
N CYS A 603 23.37 2.00 3.18
CA CYS A 603 23.81 3.10 4.03
C CYS A 603 23.25 2.95 5.44
N PHE A 604 24.13 2.83 6.43
CA PHE A 604 23.77 2.85 7.84
C PHE A 604 24.28 4.15 8.48
N ILE A 605 23.38 4.90 9.07
CA ILE A 605 23.65 6.16 9.76
C ILE A 605 23.27 6.01 11.22
N GLU A 606 24.22 6.23 12.09
CA GLU A 606 23.99 6.16 13.55
C GLU A 606 23.01 7.25 14.02
N SER A 607 22.49 7.08 15.19
CA SER A 607 21.66 8.10 15.84
C SER A 607 22.54 9.14 16.54
N PRO A 608 22.20 10.46 16.46
CA PRO A 608 22.92 11.49 17.18
C PRO A 608 22.66 11.54 18.70
N PHE A 609 21.92 10.57 19.24
CA PHE A 609 21.55 10.55 20.66
C PHE A 609 22.55 9.77 21.50
N ASP A 610 22.80 10.28 22.70
CA ASP A 610 23.64 9.62 23.71
C ASP A 610 22.81 8.62 24.52
N TYR A 611 22.51 7.48 23.92
CA TYR A 611 21.72 6.44 24.56
C TYR A 611 22.36 5.89 25.85
N GLU A 612 23.69 6.01 26.00
CA GLU A 612 24.36 5.55 27.21
C GLU A 612 23.92 6.35 28.44
N HIS A 613 23.63 7.64 28.27
CA HIS A 613 23.21 8.52 29.38
C HIS A 613 21.72 8.84 29.38
N GLN A 614 21.02 8.54 28.28
CA GLN A 614 19.60 8.87 28.13
C GLN A 614 18.68 7.69 28.44
N MET A 615 19.16 6.44 28.33
CA MET A 615 18.32 5.26 28.39
C MET A 615 18.87 4.19 29.31
N SER A 616 18.07 3.69 30.26
CA SER A 616 18.35 2.48 31.02
C SER A 616 17.44 1.33 30.58
N VAL A 617 18.00 0.14 30.42
CA VAL A 617 17.26 -1.07 30.04
C VAL A 617 17.29 -2.06 31.20
N TYR A 618 16.12 -2.42 31.70
CA TYR A 618 15.92 -3.36 32.78
C TYR A 618 15.29 -4.65 32.31
N ILE A 619 15.93 -5.78 32.66
CA ILE A 619 15.45 -7.13 32.34
C ILE A 619 15.35 -7.90 33.65
N PRO A 620 14.13 -8.21 34.13
CA PRO A 620 13.96 -8.96 35.37
C PRO A 620 14.38 -10.42 35.19
N ALA A 621 15.37 -10.87 36.00
CA ALA A 621 15.91 -12.23 35.95
C ALA A 621 14.93 -13.29 36.46
N ASP A 622 14.04 -12.88 37.39
CA ASP A 622 13.09 -13.73 38.14
C ASP A 622 11.65 -13.63 37.62
N ILE A 623 11.41 -13.02 36.45
CA ILE A 623 10.07 -12.94 35.83
C ILE A 623 9.61 -14.35 35.40
N GLN A 624 8.34 -14.64 35.62
CA GLN A 624 7.69 -15.88 35.16
C GLN A 624 7.76 -16.03 33.65
N ASP A 625 7.83 -17.28 33.18
CA ASP A 625 7.91 -17.56 31.76
C ASP A 625 6.59 -17.24 31.06
N SER A 626 6.67 -16.54 29.95
CA SER A 626 5.50 -16.15 29.13
C SER A 626 4.80 -17.34 28.41
N GLU A 627 5.37 -18.55 28.47
CA GLU A 627 4.72 -19.78 28.03
C GLU A 627 3.60 -20.21 29.02
N ASN A 628 3.74 -19.95 30.31
CA ASN A 628 2.66 -20.09 31.30
C ASN A 628 1.91 -18.75 31.44
N LEU A 629 0.92 -18.55 30.60
CA LEU A 629 0.22 -17.26 30.49
C LEU A 629 -0.37 -16.79 31.84
N ASN A 630 -1.00 -17.64 32.61
CA ASN A 630 -1.66 -17.24 33.87
C ASN A 630 -0.66 -16.83 34.95
N ALA A 631 0.43 -17.59 35.12
CA ALA A 631 1.51 -17.26 36.04
C ALA A 631 2.20 -15.96 35.62
N PHE A 632 2.50 -15.81 34.32
CA PHE A 632 3.10 -14.62 33.74
C PHE A 632 2.22 -13.38 33.94
N VAL A 633 0.93 -13.44 33.61
CA VAL A 633 -0.01 -12.31 33.77
C VAL A 633 -0.07 -11.87 35.22
N THR A 634 -0.11 -12.82 36.15
CA THR A 634 -0.16 -12.50 37.61
C THR A 634 1.12 -11.80 38.05
N ASP A 635 2.28 -12.31 37.65
CA ASP A 635 3.60 -11.79 38.05
C ASP A 635 3.90 -10.44 37.35
N ALA A 636 3.72 -10.38 36.04
CA ALA A 636 3.92 -9.16 35.27
C ALA A 636 2.99 -8.02 35.71
N SER A 637 1.72 -8.31 36.06
CA SER A 637 0.77 -7.30 36.55
C SER A 637 1.22 -6.68 37.88
N LYS A 638 1.79 -7.48 38.79
CA LYS A 638 2.35 -6.97 40.07
C LYS A 638 3.55 -6.06 39.80
N PHE A 639 4.49 -6.53 38.97
CA PHE A 639 5.71 -5.79 38.67
C PHE A 639 5.41 -4.49 37.87
N ILE A 640 4.53 -4.53 36.89
CA ILE A 640 4.07 -3.32 36.16
C ILE A 640 3.48 -2.31 37.15
N LEU A 641 2.66 -2.75 38.10
CA LEU A 641 2.06 -1.86 39.10
C LEU A 641 3.13 -1.17 39.97
N GLU A 642 4.18 -1.88 40.36
CA GLU A 642 5.29 -1.32 41.14
C GLU A 642 6.10 -0.32 40.32
N ILE A 643 6.43 -0.66 39.05
CA ILE A 643 7.07 0.27 38.12
C ILE A 643 6.24 1.56 37.98
N LEU A 644 4.93 1.46 37.72
CA LEU A 644 4.07 2.63 37.53
C LEU A 644 4.00 3.51 38.77
N LYS A 645 3.94 2.91 39.98
CA LYS A 645 3.95 3.67 41.26
C LYS A 645 5.26 4.41 41.46
N LYS A 646 6.38 3.78 41.15
CA LYS A 646 7.71 4.36 41.35
C LYS A 646 7.98 5.47 40.31
N THR A 647 7.66 5.24 39.01
CA THR A 647 7.89 6.17 37.93
C THR A 647 6.80 7.22 37.74
N LYS A 648 5.71 7.17 38.52
CA LYS A 648 4.54 8.05 38.40
C LYS A 648 3.84 8.00 37.03
N GLY A 649 3.85 6.85 36.39
CA GLY A 649 3.24 6.65 35.03
C GLY A 649 4.16 7.08 33.90
N LYS A 650 3.65 7.96 33.00
CA LYS A 650 4.36 8.38 31.77
C LYS A 650 4.87 7.17 30.96
N ALA A 651 3.99 6.18 30.78
CA ALA A 651 4.38 4.85 30.32
C ALA A 651 3.56 4.36 29.14
N PHE A 652 4.26 3.77 28.17
CA PHE A 652 3.68 2.87 27.17
C PHE A 652 3.91 1.43 27.60
N ILE A 653 2.84 0.64 27.69
CA ILE A 653 2.89 -0.80 27.94
C ILE A 653 2.51 -1.49 26.64
N LEU A 654 3.50 -2.12 26.01
CA LEU A 654 3.39 -2.70 24.67
C LEU A 654 3.12 -4.21 24.73
N PHE A 655 2.05 -4.61 24.06
CA PHE A 655 1.57 -5.99 24.01
C PHE A 655 1.63 -6.55 22.60
N THR A 656 1.77 -7.88 22.52
CA THR A 656 1.71 -8.63 21.24
C THR A 656 0.33 -9.23 20.97
N SER A 657 -0.59 -9.22 21.95
CA SER A 657 -1.96 -9.72 21.78
C SER A 657 -2.97 -8.96 22.63
N TYR A 658 -4.21 -8.83 22.14
CA TYR A 658 -5.32 -8.25 22.90
C TYR A 658 -5.71 -9.07 24.12
N THR A 659 -5.58 -10.40 24.08
CA THR A 659 -5.88 -11.27 25.20
C THR A 659 -4.99 -10.94 26.41
N MET A 660 -3.68 -10.88 26.21
CA MET A 660 -2.72 -10.51 27.26
C MET A 660 -2.95 -9.06 27.74
N LEU A 661 -3.15 -8.14 26.80
CA LEU A 661 -3.45 -6.73 27.12
C LEU A 661 -4.64 -6.63 28.07
N ASN A 662 -5.79 -7.25 27.73
CA ASN A 662 -7.00 -7.18 28.55
C ASN A 662 -6.80 -7.81 29.93
N GLN A 663 -6.14 -8.98 30.03
CA GLN A 663 -5.89 -9.64 31.30
C GLN A 663 -5.02 -8.79 32.24
N ILE A 664 -3.92 -8.23 31.73
CA ILE A 664 -3.03 -7.36 32.52
C ILE A 664 -3.72 -6.02 32.82
N TYR A 665 -4.43 -5.42 31.86
CA TYR A 665 -5.19 -4.19 32.04
C TYR A 665 -6.14 -4.31 33.23
N TYR A 666 -7.07 -5.28 33.23
CA TYR A 666 -8.04 -5.43 34.31
C TYR A 666 -7.37 -5.75 35.65
N SER A 667 -6.25 -6.48 35.67
CA SER A 667 -5.48 -6.76 36.88
C SER A 667 -4.84 -5.50 37.49
N VAL A 668 -4.33 -4.60 36.65
CA VAL A 668 -3.63 -3.37 37.05
C VAL A 668 -4.60 -2.24 37.39
N VAL A 669 -5.59 -1.97 36.52
CA VAL A 669 -6.53 -0.85 36.64
C VAL A 669 -7.35 -0.93 37.90
N ASN A 670 -7.80 -2.13 38.30
CA ASN A 670 -8.56 -2.32 39.55
C ASN A 670 -7.78 -1.88 40.79
N LYS A 671 -6.44 -1.94 40.76
CA LYS A 671 -5.55 -1.53 41.85
C LYS A 671 -5.15 -0.05 41.76
N LEU A 672 -5.38 0.60 40.62
CA LEU A 672 -5.07 2.02 40.38
C LEU A 672 -6.29 2.95 40.47
N LYS A 673 -7.50 2.44 40.71
CA LYS A 673 -8.76 3.22 40.68
C LYS A 673 -8.76 4.48 41.56
N ASN A 674 -7.95 4.52 42.64
CA ASN A 674 -7.84 5.65 43.56
C ASN A 674 -6.48 6.38 43.46
N SER A 675 -5.79 6.23 42.33
CA SER A 675 -4.49 6.86 42.10
C SER A 675 -4.60 8.00 41.07
N ASN A 676 -3.59 8.86 41.03
CA ASN A 676 -3.54 10.01 40.10
C ASN A 676 -3.11 9.64 38.67
N PHE A 677 -3.34 8.39 38.22
CA PHE A 677 -3.00 7.94 36.87
C PHE A 677 -4.17 8.15 35.91
N GLU A 678 -3.85 8.60 34.72
CA GLU A 678 -4.77 8.66 33.58
C GLU A 678 -4.49 7.51 32.65
N ILE A 679 -5.43 6.56 32.58
CA ILE A 679 -5.21 5.26 31.91
C ILE A 679 -5.95 5.24 30.58
N PHE A 680 -5.23 4.84 29.55
CA PHE A 680 -5.70 4.77 28.17
C PHE A 680 -5.61 3.33 27.67
N LEU A 681 -6.70 2.81 27.11
CA LEU A 681 -6.78 1.47 26.58
C LEU A 681 -6.96 1.50 25.05
N HIS A 682 -6.11 0.76 24.34
CA HIS A 682 -6.26 0.56 22.92
C HIS A 682 -7.58 -0.14 22.57
N GLY A 683 -8.39 0.50 21.73
CA GLY A 683 -9.71 0.01 21.32
C GLY A 683 -10.91 0.73 21.96
N GLU A 684 -10.71 1.52 23.02
CA GLU A 684 -11.81 2.32 23.62
C GLU A 684 -12.13 3.58 22.81
N LYS A 685 -11.09 4.17 22.18
CA LYS A 685 -11.20 5.39 21.35
C LYS A 685 -10.33 5.27 20.11
N PRO A 686 -10.56 6.11 19.08
CA PRO A 686 -9.65 6.23 17.95
C PRO A 686 -8.22 6.51 18.41
N ARG A 687 -7.24 5.89 17.76
CA ARG A 687 -5.80 5.99 18.11
C ARG A 687 -5.30 7.43 18.21
N SER A 688 -5.70 8.29 17.25
CA SER A 688 -5.32 9.71 17.22
C SER A 688 -5.80 10.47 18.47
N GLN A 689 -7.02 10.17 18.91
CA GLN A 689 -7.60 10.76 20.13
C GLN A 689 -6.88 10.26 21.38
N LEU A 690 -6.59 8.95 21.49
CA LEU A 690 -5.83 8.39 22.61
C LEU A 690 -4.45 9.05 22.75
N ILE A 691 -3.76 9.27 21.65
CA ILE A 691 -2.45 9.94 21.64
C ILE A 691 -2.55 11.40 22.06
N LYS A 692 -3.59 12.12 21.59
CA LYS A 692 -3.81 13.51 21.97
C LYS A 692 -4.07 13.63 23.46
N GLU A 693 -4.99 12.84 24.00
CA GLU A 693 -5.33 12.82 25.42
C GLU A 693 -4.12 12.40 26.28
N PHE A 694 -3.33 11.41 25.81
CA PHE A 694 -2.11 10.99 26.47
C PHE A 694 -1.09 12.14 26.60
N LYS A 695 -0.92 12.96 25.57
CA LYS A 695 0.00 14.12 25.58
C LYS A 695 -0.46 15.23 26.54
N GLU A 696 -1.75 15.35 26.76
CA GLU A 696 -2.34 16.39 27.64
C GLU A 696 -2.41 15.94 29.12
N ALA A 697 -2.29 14.63 29.36
CA ALA A 697 -2.42 14.02 30.66
C ALA A 697 -1.16 14.23 31.54
N LYS A 698 -1.34 14.29 32.86
CA LYS A 698 -0.25 14.52 33.83
C LYS A 698 0.58 13.25 34.12
N ASN A 699 -0.09 12.14 34.36
CA ASN A 699 0.51 10.84 34.68
C ASN A 699 -0.06 9.75 33.75
N PRO A 700 0.17 9.86 32.42
CA PRO A 700 -0.48 8.99 31.48
C PRO A 700 0.12 7.58 31.49
N VAL A 701 -0.76 6.59 31.31
CA VAL A 701 -0.39 5.18 31.13
C VAL A 701 -1.20 4.62 29.96
N LEU A 702 -0.55 4.19 28.90
CA LEU A 702 -1.20 3.63 27.74
C LEU A 702 -0.93 2.13 27.62
N PHE A 703 -2.01 1.36 27.51
CA PHE A 703 -1.98 -0.07 27.19
C PHE A 703 -2.22 -0.24 25.70
N GLY A 704 -1.17 -0.58 24.90
CA GLY A 704 -1.21 -0.63 23.46
C GLY A 704 -0.77 -1.96 22.87
N THR A 705 -1.45 -2.40 21.80
CA THR A 705 -1.01 -3.54 20.98
C THR A 705 -0.19 -3.06 19.78
N THR A 706 0.00 -3.92 18.82
CA THR A 706 0.86 -3.77 17.62
C THR A 706 0.87 -2.37 16.98
N SER A 707 -0.28 -1.71 16.87
CA SER A 707 -0.35 -0.37 16.24
C SER A 707 0.31 0.75 17.04
N PHE A 708 0.64 0.53 18.32
CA PHE A 708 1.37 1.48 19.16
C PHE A 708 2.89 1.24 19.16
N TRP A 709 3.35 0.12 18.62
CA TRP A 709 4.77 -0.11 18.37
C TRP A 709 5.33 0.83 17.30
N GLU A 710 4.50 1.25 16.35
CA GLU A 710 4.86 2.06 15.19
C GLU A 710 4.02 3.34 15.07
N GLY A 711 4.54 4.34 14.35
CA GLY A 711 3.76 5.51 13.90
C GLY A 711 3.15 6.39 15.02
N VAL A 712 3.71 6.39 16.23
CA VAL A 712 3.30 7.25 17.34
C VAL A 712 4.44 8.21 17.65
N ASP A 713 4.15 9.50 17.62
CA ASP A 713 5.10 10.54 18.02
C ASP A 713 4.65 11.18 19.35
N VAL A 714 5.27 10.74 20.45
CA VAL A 714 5.17 11.37 21.77
C VAL A 714 6.56 11.80 22.18
N GLN A 715 6.75 13.09 22.40
CA GLN A 715 8.04 13.70 22.69
C GLN A 715 8.09 14.25 24.11
N GLY A 716 9.29 14.30 24.66
CA GLY A 716 9.57 14.94 25.95
C GLY A 716 9.13 14.14 27.15
N GLU A 717 8.92 14.83 28.28
CA GLU A 717 8.67 14.24 29.59
C GLU A 717 7.36 13.41 29.68
N ASN A 718 6.50 13.46 28.68
CA ASN A 718 5.22 12.72 28.70
C ASN A 718 5.40 11.21 28.49
N LEU A 719 6.53 10.77 27.96
CA LEU A 719 6.87 9.35 27.81
C LEU A 719 8.30 9.11 28.32
N SER A 720 8.42 8.58 29.51
CA SER A 720 9.70 8.24 30.14
C SER A 720 9.85 6.74 30.44
N ASN A 721 8.83 5.95 30.16
CA ASN A 721 8.90 4.50 30.38
C ASN A 721 8.26 3.73 29.23
N VAL A 722 8.96 2.72 28.73
CA VAL A 722 8.44 1.76 27.76
C VAL A 722 8.54 0.36 28.35
N ILE A 723 7.41 -0.32 28.49
CA ILE A 723 7.33 -1.67 29.05
C ILE A 723 6.95 -2.64 27.93
N ILE A 724 7.88 -3.49 27.55
CA ILE A 724 7.70 -4.55 26.55
C ILE A 724 7.34 -5.83 27.28
N THR A 725 6.09 -6.25 27.19
CA THR A 725 5.59 -7.40 27.94
C THR A 725 6.04 -8.74 27.35
N LYS A 726 6.21 -8.81 26.02
CA LYS A 726 6.64 -10.00 25.30
C LYS A 726 7.41 -9.63 24.04
N LEU A 727 8.44 -10.41 23.66
CA LEU A 727 9.14 -10.24 22.38
C LEU A 727 8.16 -10.37 21.21
N PRO A 728 8.21 -9.46 20.23
CA PRO A 728 7.16 -9.31 19.21
C PRO A 728 7.28 -10.29 18.05
N PHE A 729 7.40 -11.59 18.36
CA PHE A 729 7.36 -12.64 17.34
C PHE A 729 6.00 -12.68 16.64
N LEU A 730 6.01 -13.00 15.36
CA LEU A 730 4.81 -13.26 14.58
C LEU A 730 4.06 -14.48 15.15
N VAL A 731 2.75 -14.52 14.92
CA VAL A 731 1.91 -15.64 15.37
C VAL A 731 2.13 -16.83 14.42
N PRO A 732 2.74 -17.96 14.86
CA PRO A 732 3.06 -19.06 13.95
C PRO A 732 1.84 -19.72 13.28
N THR A 733 0.67 -19.58 13.90
CA THR A 733 -0.60 -20.12 13.36
C THR A 733 -1.32 -19.17 12.40
N ASP A 734 -0.78 -17.97 12.15
CA ASP A 734 -1.27 -17.08 11.10
C ASP A 734 -1.05 -17.76 9.74
N PRO A 735 -2.05 -17.80 8.85
CA PRO A 735 -1.95 -18.49 7.56
C PRO A 735 -0.76 -18.03 6.71
N ILE A 736 -0.49 -16.73 6.67
CA ILE A 736 0.60 -16.17 5.87
C ILE A 736 1.95 -16.55 6.48
N VAL A 737 2.10 -16.37 7.80
CA VAL A 737 3.32 -16.71 8.52
C VAL A 737 3.65 -18.20 8.41
N SER A 738 2.64 -19.05 8.59
CA SER A 738 2.79 -20.52 8.46
C SER A 738 3.21 -20.92 7.04
N ALA A 739 2.60 -20.33 6.02
CA ALA A 739 2.87 -20.66 4.63
C ALA A 739 4.28 -20.17 4.19
N ILE A 740 4.67 -18.96 4.57
CA ILE A 740 6.04 -18.43 4.30
C ILE A 740 7.09 -19.30 5.02
N SER A 741 6.85 -19.64 6.30
CA SER A 741 7.74 -20.50 7.07
C SER A 741 7.94 -21.86 6.40
N LYS A 742 6.84 -22.49 5.97
CA LYS A 742 6.87 -23.77 5.26
C LYS A 742 7.64 -23.67 3.93
N LYS A 743 7.41 -22.61 3.15
CA LYS A 743 8.11 -22.39 1.88
C LYS A 743 9.61 -22.23 2.08
N ILE A 744 10.05 -21.47 3.08
CA ILE A 744 11.47 -21.30 3.41
C ILE A 744 12.11 -22.67 3.78
N GLU A 745 11.40 -23.50 4.55
CA GLU A 745 11.90 -24.83 4.94
C GLU A 745 11.95 -25.80 3.73
N GLU A 746 10.97 -25.75 2.84
CA GLU A 746 10.97 -26.51 1.58
C GLU A 746 12.11 -26.09 0.66
N ASP A 747 12.48 -24.82 0.65
CA ASP A 747 13.62 -24.28 -0.10
C ASP A 747 14.98 -24.53 0.59
N GLY A 748 15.00 -25.28 1.74
CA GLY A 748 16.20 -25.65 2.48
C GLY A 748 16.72 -24.59 3.46
N GLY A 749 15.98 -23.51 3.69
CA GLY A 749 16.29 -22.48 4.67
C GLY A 749 15.76 -22.81 6.08
N ASN A 750 15.97 -21.89 7.01
CA ASN A 750 15.45 -21.98 8.38
C ASN A 750 14.44 -20.85 8.64
N SER A 751 13.17 -21.20 8.73
CA SER A 751 12.08 -20.24 8.89
C SER A 751 12.20 -19.35 10.13
N PHE A 752 12.83 -19.85 11.18
CA PHE A 752 13.05 -19.06 12.39
C PHE A 752 14.14 -18.00 12.20
N SER A 753 15.34 -18.38 11.71
CA SER A 753 16.48 -17.46 11.52
C SER A 753 16.28 -16.50 10.34
N ASP A 754 15.65 -16.97 9.25
CA ASP A 754 15.58 -16.28 7.97
C ASP A 754 14.33 -15.41 7.82
N PHE A 755 13.32 -15.59 8.71
CA PHE A 755 12.07 -14.84 8.64
C PHE A 755 11.57 -14.37 10.02
N GLN A 756 11.27 -15.29 10.96
CA GLN A 756 10.58 -14.90 12.19
C GLN A 756 11.44 -14.04 13.12
N LEU A 757 12.73 -14.34 13.25
CA LEU A 757 13.65 -13.59 14.10
C LEU A 757 13.96 -12.18 13.53
N PRO A 758 14.27 -12.00 12.22
CA PRO A 758 14.42 -10.69 11.61
C PRO A 758 13.20 -9.79 11.80
N GLU A 759 11.98 -10.27 11.53
CA GLU A 759 10.74 -9.54 11.73
C GLU A 759 10.55 -9.10 13.20
N ALA A 760 10.81 -10.02 14.13
CA ALA A 760 10.70 -9.70 15.55
C ALA A 760 11.74 -8.66 15.99
N ILE A 761 12.96 -8.69 15.45
CA ILE A 761 14.01 -7.70 15.74
C ILE A 761 13.63 -6.32 15.22
N ILE A 762 13.17 -6.22 13.98
CA ILE A 762 12.73 -4.94 13.38
C ILE A 762 11.62 -4.32 14.25
N LYS A 763 10.63 -5.10 14.61
CA LYS A 763 9.52 -4.65 15.43
C LYS A 763 9.94 -4.28 16.86
N PHE A 764 10.87 -5.02 17.43
CA PHE A 764 11.45 -4.72 18.74
C PHE A 764 12.19 -3.37 18.71
N LYS A 765 13.06 -3.12 17.72
CA LYS A 765 13.72 -1.82 17.49
C LYS A 765 12.73 -0.67 17.44
N GLN A 766 11.59 -0.85 16.78
CA GLN A 766 10.53 0.17 16.71
C GLN A 766 9.92 0.48 18.08
N GLY A 767 9.65 -0.54 18.88
CA GLY A 767 9.14 -0.38 20.25
C GLY A 767 10.13 0.36 21.16
N VAL A 768 11.39 -0.04 21.12
CA VAL A 768 12.50 0.62 21.86
C VAL A 768 12.67 2.07 21.41
N GLY A 769 12.62 2.34 20.12
CA GLY A 769 12.77 3.68 19.53
C GLY A 769 11.65 4.67 19.86
N ARG A 770 10.63 4.27 20.65
CA ARG A 770 9.61 5.20 21.17
C ARG A 770 10.13 6.11 22.26
N LEU A 771 11.12 5.67 23.04
CA LEU A 771 11.53 6.32 24.28
C LEU A 771 12.30 7.63 24.02
N ILE A 772 13.33 7.60 23.19
CA ILE A 772 14.22 8.75 22.98
C ILE A 772 13.93 9.40 21.62
N ARG A 773 13.54 10.67 21.62
CA ARG A 773 13.18 11.49 20.46
C ARG A 773 13.94 12.79 20.37
N LYS A 774 14.51 13.25 21.49
CA LYS A 774 15.30 14.48 21.63
C LYS A 774 16.53 14.25 22.48
N LYS A 775 17.55 15.09 22.34
CA LYS A 775 18.77 15.06 23.18
C LYS A 775 18.47 15.22 24.68
N THR A 776 17.32 15.82 25.01
CA THR A 776 16.90 16.05 26.40
C THR A 776 16.07 14.91 26.99
N ASP A 777 15.57 13.98 26.16
CA ASP A 777 14.72 12.89 26.64
C ASP A 777 15.57 11.90 27.46
N ARG A 778 14.97 11.38 28.52
CA ARG A 778 15.55 10.34 29.37
C ARG A 778 14.45 9.37 29.79
N GLY A 779 14.83 8.10 30.00
CA GLY A 779 13.85 7.14 30.50
C GLY A 779 14.31 5.70 30.52
N ASN A 780 13.35 4.82 30.80
CA ASN A 780 13.59 3.42 31.10
C ASN A 780 12.86 2.51 30.11
N ILE A 781 13.50 1.43 29.73
CA ILE A 781 12.89 0.32 28.99
C ILE A 781 12.87 -0.91 29.91
N PHE A 782 11.70 -1.50 30.07
CA PHE A 782 11.53 -2.75 30.81
C PHE A 782 11.14 -3.86 29.85
N ILE A 783 11.91 -4.94 29.82
CA ILE A 783 11.64 -6.09 28.93
C ILE A 783 11.28 -7.29 29.83
N LEU A 784 9.98 -7.61 29.86
CA LEU A 784 9.44 -8.61 30.80
C LEU A 784 9.47 -10.05 30.24
N ASP A 785 10.09 -10.28 29.11
CA ASP A 785 10.16 -11.61 28.47
C ASP A 785 11.46 -12.33 28.85
N SER A 786 11.35 -13.38 29.69
CA SER A 786 12.51 -14.16 30.15
C SER A 786 13.33 -14.79 29.00
N ARG A 787 12.72 -14.97 27.83
CA ARG A 787 13.37 -15.57 26.63
C ARG A 787 14.58 -14.75 26.13
N ILE A 788 14.60 -13.43 26.41
CA ILE A 788 15.72 -12.56 26.02
C ILE A 788 17.04 -12.97 26.69
N ILE A 789 16.96 -13.56 27.88
CA ILE A 789 18.15 -14.05 28.63
C ILE A 789 18.29 -15.58 28.57
N LYS A 790 17.18 -16.33 28.49
CA LYS A 790 17.21 -17.81 28.57
C LYS A 790 17.43 -18.48 27.21
N LYS A 791 17.08 -17.84 26.09
CA LYS A 791 17.19 -18.45 24.75
C LYS A 791 18.40 -17.89 23.99
N ARG A 792 19.08 -18.72 23.18
CA ARG A 792 20.26 -18.31 22.40
C ARG A 792 19.98 -17.10 21.50
N TYR A 793 18.80 -17.03 20.88
CA TYR A 793 18.40 -15.92 20.03
C TYR A 793 18.18 -14.61 20.79
N GLY A 794 18.07 -14.64 22.11
CA GLY A 794 17.91 -13.42 22.93
C GLY A 794 19.07 -12.44 22.77
N SER A 795 20.28 -12.97 22.48
CA SER A 795 21.46 -12.14 22.20
C SER A 795 21.27 -11.23 20.97
N ALA A 796 20.45 -11.64 19.97
CA ALA A 796 20.14 -10.82 18.82
C ALA A 796 19.30 -9.60 19.19
N PHE A 797 18.34 -9.74 20.11
CA PHE A 797 17.56 -8.60 20.65
C PHE A 797 18.42 -7.65 21.48
N ILE A 798 19.34 -8.20 22.30
CA ILE A 798 20.30 -7.40 23.08
C ILE A 798 21.19 -6.58 22.13
N LYS A 799 21.71 -7.18 21.07
CA LYS A 799 22.52 -6.48 20.05
C LYS A 799 21.72 -5.43 19.26
N ALA A 800 20.41 -5.60 19.14
CA ALA A 800 19.52 -4.67 18.46
C ALA A 800 19.13 -3.43 19.30
N LEU A 801 19.48 -3.40 20.59
CA LEU A 801 19.33 -2.21 21.44
C LEU A 801 20.31 -1.11 20.99
N PRO A 802 19.91 0.17 21.06
CA PRO A 802 20.77 1.30 20.64
C PRO A 802 22.08 1.41 21.44
N SER A 803 22.08 0.99 22.70
CA SER A 803 23.29 0.85 23.52
C SER A 803 23.21 -0.41 24.38
N GLN A 804 24.33 -1.06 24.58
CA GLN A 804 24.47 -2.27 25.40
C GLN A 804 25.06 -1.99 26.79
N LYS A 805 25.55 -0.75 27.04
CA LYS A 805 26.27 -0.43 28.28
C LYS A 805 25.35 -0.29 29.50
N ASN A 806 24.11 0.12 29.34
CA ASN A 806 23.14 0.33 30.40
C ASN A 806 22.07 -0.75 30.50
N ILE A 807 22.41 -1.98 30.12
CA ILE A 807 21.52 -3.12 30.30
C ILE A 807 21.77 -3.72 31.69
N LYS A 808 20.71 -3.77 32.48
CA LYS A 808 20.72 -4.27 33.84
C LYS A 808 19.80 -5.49 33.96
N ILE A 809 20.43 -6.65 34.19
CA ILE A 809 19.73 -7.92 34.44
C ILE A 809 19.75 -8.15 35.94
N LEU A 810 18.63 -7.88 36.61
CA LEU A 810 18.46 -7.88 38.07
C LEU A 810 17.19 -8.59 38.46
N GLU A 811 17.03 -8.91 39.76
CA GLU A 811 15.75 -9.33 40.29
C GLU A 811 14.77 -8.14 40.36
N LYS A 812 13.44 -8.40 40.31
CA LYS A 812 12.39 -7.38 40.26
C LYS A 812 12.52 -6.38 41.44
N ASP A 813 12.76 -6.87 42.62
CA ASP A 813 12.88 -6.03 43.82
C ASP A 813 14.09 -5.07 43.74
N ASP A 814 15.18 -5.50 43.14
CA ASP A 814 16.38 -4.68 42.95
C ASP A 814 16.20 -3.66 41.83
N ILE A 815 15.46 -4.03 40.75
CA ILE A 815 15.06 -3.06 39.72
C ILE A 815 14.22 -1.94 40.35
N ILE A 816 13.24 -2.24 41.19
CA ILE A 816 12.38 -1.23 41.86
C ILE A 816 13.19 -0.32 42.80
N LYS A 817 14.24 -0.82 43.46
CA LYS A 817 15.14 0.00 44.26
C LYS A 817 15.99 0.94 43.41
N GLU A 818 16.40 0.49 42.24
CA GLU A 818 17.32 1.22 41.36
C GLU A 818 16.65 2.28 40.49
N ILE A 819 15.34 2.15 40.23
CA ILE A 819 14.57 3.16 39.50
C ILE A 819 14.49 4.43 40.36
N GLU A 820 14.99 5.55 39.85
CA GLU A 820 14.89 6.86 40.49
C GLU A 820 13.51 7.51 40.33
#